data_d410d529ab00d54093d20529acac98a4
#
_entry.id   d410d529ab00d54093d20529acac98a4
#
_cell.length_a   1.000
_cell.length_b   1.000
_cell.length_c   1.000
_cell.angle_alpha   90.00
_cell.angle_beta   90.00
_cell.angle_gamma   90.00
#
_symmetry.space_group_name_H-M   'P 1'
#
loop_
_entity.id
_entity.type
_entity.pdbx_description
1 polymer ?
#
loop_
_entity_poly.entity_id
_entity_poly.type
_entity_poly.pdbx_seq_one_letter_code
_entity_poly.pdbx_strand_id
1 'polypeptide(L)'
;MKTSAHNIRILSLLLLFTLLHSISEAKQYFFQQIPSQNGLSSMVRCMEVSQEKGYVWIGTRSGIGRFDGYEQRRYLRGNVTHILEDEEHTIWAITEKGVFRYNEKEDKFTLVRDKDNNPVIASSLCLWEDGVIFGGRGSLYKYNYEDHIINLFHTLKPNGKYHISNLYQWDSRTLLATNRWAKALFIDIATGNTRPVPFNSEQIISLLIDKKGNVWVAHYNQGVSCYDRNGKQLQTYHTQNSPLKTNVVLSLEEHNGQIWMGTDGGGIHILNPQTGKISTLRYIPGDRYSLPANSILCLYNDKSDNMWAGSVRNGLINIKEVGMKTYQDVLPGQNYGLSEKTILSIYQDHDNQIWIGTDGGGINLFDPATGKFHHILSTWEEKVASITGMDKDHLLVSLFSQGLFIFHKETHRYQPLVIINDSINDILCHRGKTVNVYQNTPETILMLSEIPYKYHIGKKQFIPITKGKGITDIVGTLLPINSTGEDCYLHDLEHIYQINSSLNELELIFTCQTDTVFNSVSQDENGLLWIGSNHGLSYYNPGTKQYTLVPNTLINEISSLICDRQGRVWIGTEEKLFAYLIKEKKFILFGEPDGVVQNEYLEKPRLLSSSGDVYMGGVNGLLHINRHLPDEPALLPTLQLADILVGGERVYDRISNDHQ
;
A
#
# COMPACT_ATOMS: atom_id res chain seq x y z
N MET A 1 45.77 13.18 23.74
CA MET A 1 44.39 13.70 24.00
C MET A 1 43.67 14.29 22.78
N LYS A 2 44.35 14.71 21.68
CA LYS A 2 43.64 15.24 20.48
C LYS A 2 43.06 14.16 19.55
N THR A 3 43.61 12.95 19.52
CA THR A 3 43.10 11.84 18.68
C THR A 3 41.83 11.16 19.21
N SER A 4 41.62 11.19 20.55
CA SER A 4 40.40 10.62 21.17
C SER A 4 39.16 11.45 20.88
N ALA A 5 39.27 12.78 20.85
CA ALA A 5 38.16 13.68 20.59
C ALA A 5 37.68 13.67 19.11
N HIS A 6 38.60 13.36 18.19
CA HIS A 6 38.28 13.23 16.76
C HIS A 6 37.49 11.94 16.47
N ASN A 7 37.89 10.83 17.08
CA ASN A 7 37.21 9.54 16.95
C ASN A 7 35.83 9.54 17.61
N ILE A 8 35.64 10.28 18.72
CA ILE A 8 34.33 10.44 19.36
C ILE A 8 33.39 11.26 18.48
N ARG A 9 33.88 12.32 17.80
CA ARG A 9 33.10 13.11 16.85
C ARG A 9 32.73 12.32 15.60
N ILE A 10 33.58 11.49 15.07
CA ILE A 10 33.31 10.60 13.92
C ILE A 10 32.29 9.54 14.34
N LEU A 11 32.41 8.94 15.53
CA LEU A 11 31.45 7.96 16.04
C LEU A 11 30.07 8.59 16.34
N SER A 12 30.03 9.82 16.87
CA SER A 12 28.77 10.55 17.08
C SER A 12 28.13 10.99 15.77
N LEU A 13 28.92 11.38 14.73
CA LEU A 13 28.41 11.65 13.39
C LEU A 13 27.90 10.38 12.70
N LEU A 14 28.60 9.26 12.84
CA LEU A 14 28.13 7.95 12.33
C LEU A 14 26.86 7.48 13.07
N LEU A 15 26.78 7.67 14.38
CA LEU A 15 25.56 7.39 15.15
C LEU A 15 24.41 8.34 14.77
N LEU A 16 24.68 9.61 14.51
CA LEU A 16 23.68 10.58 14.01
C LEU A 16 23.25 10.23 12.59
N PHE A 17 24.16 9.76 11.72
CA PHE A 17 23.84 9.31 10.37
C PHE A 17 23.00 8.02 10.39
N THR A 18 23.26 7.08 11.31
CA THR A 18 22.45 5.86 11.45
C THR A 18 21.09 6.15 12.11
N LEU A 19 20.98 7.15 12.98
CA LEU A 19 19.71 7.61 13.54
C LEU A 19 18.86 8.41 12.54
N LEU A 20 19.47 9.09 11.56
CA LEU A 20 18.77 9.79 10.48
C LEU A 20 18.24 8.86 9.37
N HIS A 21 18.70 7.60 9.31
CA HIS A 21 18.24 6.63 8.29
C HIS A 21 17.09 5.73 8.75
N SER A 22 16.51 5.96 9.92
CA SER A 22 15.32 5.24 10.39
C SER A 22 14.06 6.12 10.48
N ILE A 23 13.84 7.00 9.51
CA ILE A 23 12.47 7.45 9.25
C ILE A 23 11.77 6.25 8.63
N SER A 24 11.17 5.43 9.47
CA SER A 24 10.28 4.36 9.03
C SER A 24 9.09 5.02 8.36
N GLU A 25 9.15 5.10 7.04
CA GLU A 25 7.99 5.49 6.24
C GLU A 25 6.82 4.57 6.58
N ALA A 26 5.64 5.15 6.69
CA ALA A 26 4.42 4.40 6.93
C ALA A 26 4.15 3.54 5.69
N LYS A 27 4.27 2.21 5.83
CA LYS A 27 3.90 1.27 4.78
C LYS A 27 2.46 1.49 4.35
N GLN A 28 2.22 1.48 3.06
CA GLN A 28 0.89 1.64 2.48
C GLN A 28 0.32 0.25 2.17
N TYR A 29 -0.98 0.08 2.44
CA TYR A 29 -1.67 -1.18 2.19
C TYR A 29 -2.92 -0.94 1.36
N PHE A 30 -3.16 -1.84 0.42
CA PHE A 30 -4.42 -1.97 -0.29
C PHE A 30 -5.25 -3.08 0.36
N PHE A 31 -6.55 -2.84 0.55
CA PHE A 31 -7.48 -3.77 1.16
C PHE A 31 -8.57 -4.14 0.16
N GLN A 32 -8.53 -5.35 -0.34
CA GLN A 32 -9.59 -5.89 -1.16
C GLN A 32 -10.56 -6.68 -0.28
N GLN A 33 -11.74 -6.13 -0.08
CA GLN A 33 -12.82 -6.84 0.61
C GLN A 33 -13.51 -7.80 -0.35
N ILE A 34 -13.61 -9.07 0.05
CA ILE A 34 -14.31 -10.11 -0.69
C ILE A 34 -15.57 -10.47 0.12
N PRO A 35 -16.73 -9.93 -0.27
CA PRO A 35 -17.98 -10.15 0.46
C PRO A 35 -18.42 -11.61 0.37
N SER A 36 -19.05 -12.11 1.42
CA SER A 36 -19.58 -13.48 1.44
C SER A 36 -20.70 -13.68 0.43
N GLN A 37 -20.62 -14.76 -0.33
CA GLN A 37 -21.54 -15.13 -1.39
C GLN A 37 -22.14 -16.52 -1.15
N ASN A 38 -23.15 -16.91 -1.93
CA ASN A 38 -23.73 -18.25 -1.97
C ASN A 38 -24.17 -18.82 -0.60
N GLY A 39 -24.61 -17.91 0.31
CA GLY A 39 -25.10 -18.27 1.65
C GLY A 39 -24.02 -18.64 2.65
N LEU A 40 -22.75 -18.30 2.38
CA LEU A 40 -21.69 -18.31 3.39
C LEU A 40 -21.91 -17.19 4.41
N SER A 41 -21.55 -17.44 5.66
CA SER A 41 -21.54 -16.41 6.70
C SER A 41 -20.39 -15.44 6.46
N SER A 42 -20.62 -14.16 6.70
CA SER A 42 -19.57 -13.15 6.71
C SER A 42 -18.56 -13.29 7.86
N MET A 43 -18.80 -14.19 8.80
CA MET A 43 -17.87 -14.52 9.88
C MET A 43 -16.87 -15.57 9.39
N VAL A 44 -15.69 -15.15 8.97
CA VAL A 44 -14.59 -16.02 8.55
C VAL A 44 -13.73 -16.34 9.76
N ARG A 45 -13.67 -17.65 10.12
CA ARG A 45 -13.02 -18.14 11.35
C ARG A 45 -11.65 -18.76 11.14
N CYS A 46 -11.47 -19.37 10.00
CA CYS A 46 -10.21 -19.97 9.56
C CYS A 46 -10.13 -19.93 8.04
N MET A 47 -8.94 -20.02 7.52
CA MET A 47 -8.69 -20.07 6.08
C MET A 47 -7.42 -20.83 5.80
N GLU A 48 -7.29 -21.28 4.55
CA GLU A 48 -6.11 -21.93 3.99
C GLU A 48 -5.98 -21.54 2.52
N VAL A 49 -4.79 -21.24 2.04
CA VAL A 49 -4.54 -20.95 0.63
C VAL A 49 -3.85 -22.14 0.00
N SER A 50 -4.53 -22.80 -0.95
CA SER A 50 -3.98 -23.95 -1.67
C SER A 50 -2.68 -23.59 -2.38
N GLN A 51 -1.63 -24.35 -2.09
CA GLN A 51 -0.27 -24.10 -2.57
C GLN A 51 -0.12 -24.35 -4.07
N GLU A 52 -0.85 -25.31 -4.60
CA GLU A 52 -0.79 -25.69 -6.00
C GLU A 52 -1.70 -24.81 -6.87
N LYS A 53 -2.94 -24.55 -6.40
CA LYS A 53 -3.98 -23.88 -7.19
C LYS A 53 -4.25 -22.45 -6.81
N GLY A 54 -3.70 -21.97 -5.71
CA GLY A 54 -3.92 -20.60 -5.22
C GLY A 54 -5.37 -20.31 -4.77
N TYR A 55 -6.22 -21.35 -4.64
CA TYR A 55 -7.58 -21.17 -4.11
C TYR A 55 -7.55 -20.83 -2.62
N VAL A 56 -8.40 -19.89 -2.20
CA VAL A 56 -8.58 -19.58 -0.79
C VAL A 56 -9.75 -20.37 -0.23
N TRP A 57 -9.48 -21.34 0.62
CA TRP A 57 -10.48 -22.10 1.35
C TRP A 57 -10.87 -21.33 2.62
N ILE A 58 -12.17 -21.17 2.84
CA ILE A 58 -12.73 -20.28 3.85
C ILE A 58 -13.64 -21.09 4.77
N GLY A 59 -13.28 -21.14 6.05
CA GLY A 59 -14.13 -21.73 7.07
C GLY A 59 -14.99 -20.69 7.76
N THR A 60 -16.30 -20.87 7.69
CA THR A 60 -17.28 -19.96 8.27
C THR A 60 -18.19 -20.68 9.27
N ARG A 61 -19.02 -19.92 9.98
CA ARG A 61 -20.07 -20.50 10.83
C ARG A 61 -21.13 -21.30 10.07
N SER A 62 -21.32 -21.00 8.77
CA SER A 62 -22.36 -21.63 7.94
C SER A 62 -21.84 -22.69 6.96
N GLY A 63 -20.53 -22.86 6.87
CA GLY A 63 -19.92 -23.85 5.98
C GLY A 63 -18.53 -23.52 5.49
N ILE A 64 -18.03 -24.37 4.57
CA ILE A 64 -16.79 -24.16 3.85
C ILE A 64 -17.10 -23.50 2.51
N GLY A 65 -16.32 -22.47 2.18
CA GLY A 65 -16.26 -21.84 0.87
C GLY A 65 -14.91 -22.01 0.22
N ARG A 66 -14.85 -21.94 -1.10
CA ARG A 66 -13.64 -21.76 -1.90
C ARG A 66 -13.78 -20.49 -2.70
N PHE A 67 -12.81 -19.62 -2.63
CA PHE A 67 -12.65 -18.44 -3.46
C PHE A 67 -11.54 -18.70 -4.49
N ASP A 68 -11.85 -18.48 -5.76
CA ASP A 68 -10.95 -18.77 -6.89
C ASP A 68 -10.33 -17.51 -7.52
N GLY A 69 -10.48 -16.37 -6.85
CA GLY A 69 -10.07 -15.06 -7.35
C GLY A 69 -11.24 -14.25 -7.94
N TYR A 70 -12.35 -14.90 -8.31
CA TYR A 70 -13.52 -14.27 -8.90
C TYR A 70 -14.82 -14.54 -8.12
N GLU A 71 -15.13 -15.82 -7.83
CA GLU A 71 -16.35 -16.20 -7.12
C GLU A 71 -16.07 -17.04 -5.87
N GLN A 72 -17.03 -17.02 -4.93
CA GLN A 72 -17.03 -17.94 -3.79
C GLN A 72 -18.01 -19.07 -4.01
N ARG A 73 -17.55 -20.31 -3.95
CA ARG A 73 -18.38 -21.51 -4.01
C ARG A 73 -18.50 -22.15 -2.63
N ARG A 74 -19.71 -22.56 -2.23
CA ARG A 74 -19.94 -23.26 -0.97
C ARG A 74 -19.99 -24.77 -1.18
N TYR A 75 -19.23 -25.52 -0.38
CA TYR A 75 -19.09 -26.97 -0.46
C TYR A 75 -19.81 -27.73 0.65
N LEU A 76 -19.69 -27.27 1.89
CA LEU A 76 -20.21 -27.98 3.05
C LEU A 76 -20.98 -27.02 3.97
N ARG A 77 -22.07 -27.52 4.57
CA ARG A 77 -22.82 -26.78 5.61
C ARG A 77 -22.38 -27.24 6.99
N GLY A 78 -22.22 -26.31 7.90
CA GLY A 78 -21.85 -26.55 9.30
C GLY A 78 -20.83 -25.52 9.81
N ASN A 79 -20.60 -25.53 11.11
CA ASN A 79 -19.65 -24.63 11.75
C ASN A 79 -18.23 -25.16 11.58
N VAL A 80 -17.43 -24.49 10.75
CA VAL A 80 -16.03 -24.86 10.46
C VAL A 80 -15.11 -24.17 11.46
N THR A 81 -14.19 -24.92 12.05
CA THR A 81 -13.23 -24.41 13.04
C THR A 81 -11.80 -24.37 12.55
N HIS A 82 -11.41 -25.33 11.70
CA HIS A 82 -10.07 -25.44 11.15
C HIS A 82 -10.13 -25.90 9.69
N ILE A 83 -9.22 -25.43 8.89
CA ILE A 83 -8.91 -25.90 7.53
C ILE A 83 -7.39 -26.00 7.44
N LEU A 84 -6.88 -26.98 6.69
CA LEU A 84 -5.44 -27.16 6.48
C LEU A 84 -5.23 -27.93 5.17
N GLU A 85 -4.24 -27.52 4.37
CA GLU A 85 -3.68 -28.28 3.25
C GLU A 85 -2.52 -29.14 3.74
N ASP A 86 -2.52 -30.42 3.45
CA ASP A 86 -1.42 -31.31 3.78
C ASP A 86 -0.33 -31.35 2.69
N GLU A 87 0.73 -32.14 2.91
CA GLU A 87 1.86 -32.25 1.95
C GLU A 87 1.47 -32.95 0.65
N GLU A 88 0.36 -33.70 0.63
CA GLU A 88 -0.24 -34.29 -0.57
C GLU A 88 -1.25 -33.35 -1.25
N HIS A 89 -1.27 -32.08 -0.87
CA HIS A 89 -2.22 -31.06 -1.36
C HIS A 89 -3.70 -31.37 -1.09
N THR A 90 -3.96 -32.25 -0.12
CA THR A 90 -5.32 -32.55 0.32
C THR A 90 -5.82 -31.52 1.32
N ILE A 91 -7.03 -31.01 1.11
CA ILE A 91 -7.66 -30.06 2.03
C ILE A 91 -8.46 -30.83 3.10
N TRP A 92 -8.11 -30.57 4.34
CA TRP A 92 -8.79 -31.10 5.51
C TRP A 92 -9.60 -30.01 6.19
N ALA A 93 -10.77 -30.37 6.71
CA ALA A 93 -11.60 -29.43 7.45
C ALA A 93 -12.24 -30.09 8.68
N ILE A 94 -12.34 -29.29 9.74
CA ILE A 94 -13.00 -29.72 10.99
C ILE A 94 -14.31 -28.96 11.16
N THR A 95 -15.36 -29.70 11.42
CA THR A 95 -16.68 -29.17 11.76
C THR A 95 -17.20 -29.82 13.04
N GLU A 96 -18.37 -29.37 13.53
CA GLU A 96 -19.06 -30.04 14.65
C GLU A 96 -19.48 -31.50 14.34
N LYS A 97 -19.51 -31.88 13.03
CA LYS A 97 -19.86 -33.24 12.60
C LYS A 97 -18.67 -34.18 12.52
N GLY A 98 -17.46 -33.64 12.59
CA GLY A 98 -16.20 -34.37 12.50
C GLY A 98 -15.24 -33.83 11.49
N VAL A 99 -14.26 -34.64 11.13
CA VAL A 99 -13.20 -34.34 10.14
C VAL A 99 -13.72 -34.67 8.74
N PHE A 100 -13.48 -33.75 7.83
CA PHE A 100 -13.79 -33.88 6.41
C PHE A 100 -12.53 -33.78 5.58
N ARG A 101 -12.47 -34.54 4.50
CA ARG A 101 -11.42 -34.52 3.49
C ARG A 101 -12.02 -34.09 2.15
N TYR A 102 -11.39 -33.16 1.47
CA TYR A 102 -11.77 -32.77 0.10
C TYR A 102 -11.34 -33.87 -0.89
N ASN A 103 -12.27 -34.28 -1.72
CA ASN A 103 -12.01 -35.15 -2.84
C ASN A 103 -12.07 -34.31 -4.12
N GLU A 104 -10.93 -34.12 -4.74
CA GLU A 104 -10.81 -33.27 -5.92
C GLU A 104 -11.56 -33.85 -7.12
N LYS A 105 -11.49 -35.18 -7.36
CA LYS A 105 -12.16 -35.84 -8.49
C LYS A 105 -13.69 -35.74 -8.45
N GLU A 106 -14.25 -35.66 -7.25
CA GLU A 106 -15.69 -35.54 -7.03
C GLU A 106 -16.11 -34.10 -6.70
N ASP A 107 -15.15 -33.18 -6.58
CA ASP A 107 -15.32 -31.79 -6.16
C ASP A 107 -16.21 -31.64 -4.92
N LYS A 108 -15.97 -32.47 -3.90
CA LYS A 108 -16.77 -32.49 -2.66
C LYS A 108 -15.97 -32.89 -1.43
N PHE A 109 -16.44 -32.49 -0.27
CA PHE A 109 -15.93 -32.95 1.03
C PHE A 109 -16.62 -34.24 1.46
N THR A 110 -15.84 -35.22 1.90
CA THR A 110 -16.32 -36.49 2.46
C THR A 110 -15.99 -36.59 3.94
N LEU A 111 -16.93 -37.12 4.73
CA LEU A 111 -16.72 -37.37 6.16
C LEU A 111 -15.72 -38.48 6.36
N VAL A 112 -14.67 -38.21 7.11
CA VAL A 112 -13.63 -39.19 7.41
C VAL A 112 -14.08 -40.15 8.53
N ARG A 113 -13.80 -41.44 8.34
CA ARG A 113 -14.14 -42.50 9.28
C ARG A 113 -12.89 -43.27 9.68
N ASP A 114 -12.87 -43.74 10.92
CA ASP A 114 -11.81 -44.64 11.38
C ASP A 114 -12.01 -46.07 10.82
N LYS A 115 -11.10 -46.98 11.18
CA LYS A 115 -11.12 -48.40 10.73
C LYS A 115 -12.40 -49.14 11.20
N ASP A 116 -13.04 -48.66 12.23
CA ASP A 116 -14.28 -49.27 12.77
C ASP A 116 -15.53 -48.59 12.19
N ASN A 117 -15.36 -47.76 11.12
CA ASN A 117 -16.38 -46.99 10.42
C ASN A 117 -17.07 -45.91 11.27
N ASN A 118 -16.47 -45.47 12.37
CA ASN A 118 -16.97 -44.38 13.18
C ASN A 118 -16.47 -43.02 12.61
N PRO A 119 -17.28 -41.96 12.69
CA PRO A 119 -16.81 -40.61 12.34
C PRO A 119 -15.64 -40.17 13.23
N VAL A 120 -14.58 -39.65 12.62
CA VAL A 120 -13.48 -39.04 13.37
C VAL A 120 -13.90 -37.69 13.91
N ILE A 121 -14.00 -37.55 15.20
CA ILE A 121 -14.41 -36.30 15.88
C ILE A 121 -13.18 -35.62 16.44
N ALA A 122 -12.83 -34.48 15.88
CA ALA A 122 -11.70 -33.65 16.30
C ALA A 122 -12.12 -32.19 16.45
N SER A 123 -11.31 -31.38 17.11
CA SER A 123 -11.49 -29.94 17.30
C SER A 123 -10.26 -29.14 16.87
N SER A 124 -9.17 -29.83 16.54
CA SER A 124 -7.93 -29.23 16.04
C SER A 124 -7.18 -30.22 15.15
N LEU A 125 -6.24 -29.70 14.32
CA LEU A 125 -5.37 -30.49 13.50
C LEU A 125 -4.01 -29.80 13.33
N CYS A 126 -2.97 -30.56 13.00
CA CYS A 126 -1.68 -30.02 12.60
C CYS A 126 -0.96 -31.00 11.66
N LEU A 127 -0.06 -30.46 10.83
CA LEU A 127 0.85 -31.25 10.01
C LEU A 127 1.83 -32.01 10.91
N TRP A 128 2.24 -33.17 10.44
CA TRP A 128 3.28 -34.01 11.04
C TRP A 128 4.10 -34.66 9.92
N GLU A 129 5.37 -35.00 10.22
CA GLU A 129 6.37 -35.48 9.23
C GLU A 129 5.85 -36.53 8.24
N ASP A 130 4.95 -37.41 8.65
CA ASP A 130 4.42 -38.53 7.86
C ASP A 130 2.88 -38.56 7.80
N GLY A 131 2.24 -37.40 7.97
CA GLY A 131 0.78 -37.34 7.93
C GLY A 131 0.16 -36.13 8.59
N VAL A 132 -1.09 -36.30 9.05
CA VAL A 132 -1.86 -35.25 9.75
C VAL A 132 -2.34 -35.79 11.09
N ILE A 133 -2.15 -35.00 12.15
CA ILE A 133 -2.64 -35.33 13.49
C ILE A 133 -3.88 -34.50 13.81
N PHE A 134 -4.91 -35.16 14.29
CA PHE A 134 -6.18 -34.58 14.72
C PHE A 134 -6.35 -34.70 16.21
N GLY A 135 -6.66 -33.59 16.88
CA GLY A 135 -6.90 -33.51 18.32
C GLY A 135 -8.37 -33.34 18.66
N GLY A 136 -8.88 -34.17 19.54
CA GLY A 136 -10.26 -34.11 20.01
C GLY A 136 -10.39 -34.03 21.54
N ARG A 137 -11.49 -34.57 22.09
CA ARG A 137 -11.71 -34.65 23.55
C ARG A 137 -10.87 -35.77 24.14
N GLY A 138 -9.63 -35.44 24.52
CA GLY A 138 -8.71 -36.39 25.14
C GLY A 138 -8.17 -37.47 24.19
N SER A 139 -8.37 -37.33 22.91
CA SER A 139 -7.94 -38.32 21.90
C SER A 139 -7.12 -37.63 20.79
N LEU A 140 -6.12 -38.34 20.30
CA LEU A 140 -5.35 -37.99 19.11
C LEU A 140 -5.56 -39.06 18.07
N TYR A 141 -5.93 -38.63 16.86
CA TYR A 141 -5.98 -39.49 15.67
C TYR A 141 -4.84 -39.11 14.76
N LYS A 142 -4.29 -40.06 14.02
CA LYS A 142 -3.26 -39.84 13.03
C LYS A 142 -3.71 -40.42 11.68
N TYR A 143 -3.65 -39.61 10.65
CA TYR A 143 -3.68 -40.00 9.25
C TYR A 143 -2.25 -40.17 8.77
N ASN A 144 -1.94 -41.31 8.17
CA ASN A 144 -0.61 -41.63 7.65
C ASN A 144 -0.63 -41.58 6.11
N TYR A 145 0.34 -40.95 5.51
CA TYR A 145 0.48 -40.85 4.04
C TYR A 145 0.79 -42.22 3.38
N GLU A 146 1.49 -43.12 4.11
CA GLU A 146 1.90 -44.41 3.53
C GLU A 146 0.73 -45.36 3.27
N ASP A 147 -0.21 -45.47 4.21
CA ASP A 147 -1.35 -46.41 4.13
C ASP A 147 -2.70 -45.73 3.90
N HIS A 148 -2.73 -44.40 3.93
CA HIS A 148 -3.93 -43.55 3.81
C HIS A 148 -5.04 -43.89 4.81
N ILE A 149 -4.67 -44.44 5.97
CA ILE A 149 -5.61 -44.82 7.04
C ILE A 149 -5.53 -43.81 8.18
N ILE A 150 -6.69 -43.53 8.79
CA ILE A 150 -6.77 -42.76 10.02
C ILE A 150 -7.03 -43.68 11.22
N ASN A 151 -6.18 -43.59 12.19
CA ASN A 151 -6.26 -44.44 13.38
C ASN A 151 -6.30 -43.57 14.66
N LEU A 152 -6.99 -44.10 15.69
CA LEU A 152 -6.85 -43.61 17.07
C LEU A 152 -5.41 -43.88 17.51
N PHE A 153 -4.65 -42.80 17.71
CA PHE A 153 -3.23 -42.88 17.99
C PHE A 153 -2.92 -42.88 19.48
N HIS A 154 -3.55 -41.98 20.24
CA HIS A 154 -3.43 -41.91 21.70
C HIS A 154 -4.73 -41.47 22.36
N THR A 155 -4.96 -41.99 23.59
CA THR A 155 -5.91 -41.42 24.55
C THR A 155 -5.11 -40.73 25.66
N LEU A 156 -5.29 -39.43 25.83
CA LEU A 156 -4.55 -38.66 26.82
C LEU A 156 -4.94 -39.01 28.23
N LYS A 157 -3.96 -39.22 29.10
CA LYS A 157 -4.18 -39.53 30.54
C LYS A 157 -3.93 -38.27 31.41
N PRO A 158 -4.60 -38.09 32.55
CA PRO A 158 -5.64 -38.92 33.13
C PRO A 158 -7.06 -38.46 32.74
N ASN A 159 -7.92 -39.37 32.41
CA ASN A 159 -9.39 -39.27 32.30
C ASN A 159 -10.03 -38.72 31.03
N GLY A 160 -9.37 -38.61 29.86
CA GLY A 160 -10.03 -38.29 28.56
C GLY A 160 -10.83 -36.97 28.50
N LYS A 161 -10.65 -36.06 29.48
CA LYS A 161 -11.42 -34.81 29.61
C LYS A 161 -10.72 -33.57 29.08
N TYR A 162 -9.45 -33.67 28.65
CA TYR A 162 -8.73 -32.53 28.11
C TYR A 162 -9.23 -32.22 26.70
N HIS A 163 -9.87 -31.09 26.55
CA HIS A 163 -10.33 -30.61 25.22
C HIS A 163 -9.21 -29.88 24.53
N ILE A 164 -8.69 -30.44 23.44
CA ILE A 164 -7.65 -29.80 22.62
C ILE A 164 -8.31 -28.76 21.74
N SER A 165 -7.96 -27.48 21.94
CA SER A 165 -8.46 -26.37 21.12
C SER A 165 -7.61 -26.13 19.88
N ASN A 166 -6.28 -26.19 20.04
CA ASN A 166 -5.33 -26.11 18.92
C ASN A 166 -4.16 -27.08 19.19
N LEU A 167 -3.57 -27.56 18.09
CA LEU A 167 -2.35 -28.36 18.06
C LEU A 167 -1.26 -27.63 17.28
N TYR A 168 -0.03 -27.76 17.76
CA TYR A 168 1.16 -27.23 17.08
C TYR A 168 2.28 -28.26 17.17
N GLN A 169 3.03 -28.45 16.10
CA GLN A 169 4.28 -29.20 16.16
C GLN A 169 5.33 -28.38 16.90
N TRP A 170 5.83 -28.89 18.01
CA TRP A 170 6.86 -28.23 18.81
C TRP A 170 8.28 -28.62 18.35
N ASP A 171 8.49 -29.91 18.16
CA ASP A 171 9.68 -30.52 17.61
C ASP A 171 9.32 -31.88 16.96
N SER A 172 10.30 -32.63 16.46
CA SER A 172 10.07 -33.94 15.81
C SER A 172 9.46 -35.02 16.71
N ARG A 173 9.31 -34.77 18.03
CA ARG A 173 8.76 -35.75 18.99
C ARG A 173 7.64 -35.20 19.84
N THR A 174 7.45 -33.89 19.86
CA THR A 174 6.57 -33.23 20.82
C THR A 174 5.49 -32.41 20.11
N LEU A 175 4.24 -32.62 20.49
CA LEU A 175 3.13 -31.72 20.18
C LEU A 175 2.89 -30.75 21.32
N LEU A 176 2.55 -29.51 20.99
CA LEU A 176 1.97 -28.54 21.89
C LEU A 176 0.45 -28.55 21.72
N ALA A 177 -0.29 -28.87 22.74
CA ALA A 177 -1.75 -28.83 22.79
C ALA A 177 -2.21 -27.67 23.66
N THR A 178 -3.07 -26.80 23.13
CA THR A 178 -3.72 -25.73 23.91
C THR A 178 -5.15 -26.11 24.28
N ASN A 179 -5.62 -25.52 25.36
CA ASN A 179 -7.01 -25.60 25.79
C ASN A 179 -7.47 -24.21 26.22
N ARG A 180 -8.61 -23.77 25.71
CA ARG A 180 -9.15 -22.44 26.00
C ARG A 180 -9.46 -22.21 27.49
N TRP A 181 -9.69 -23.30 28.23
CA TRP A 181 -10.15 -23.26 29.64
C TRP A 181 -9.18 -23.92 30.62
N ALA A 182 -8.08 -24.50 30.14
CA ALA A 182 -7.06 -25.17 30.93
C ALA A 182 -5.65 -24.82 30.42
N LYS A 183 -4.64 -25.18 31.24
CA LYS A 183 -3.22 -24.97 30.85
C LYS A 183 -2.84 -25.80 29.64
N ALA A 184 -1.97 -25.24 28.78
CA ALA A 184 -1.42 -25.98 27.68
C ALA A 184 -0.46 -27.08 28.13
N LEU A 185 -0.35 -28.11 27.31
CA LEU A 185 0.44 -29.30 27.61
C LEU A 185 1.35 -29.64 26.43
N PHE A 186 2.53 -30.11 26.70
CA PHE A 186 3.30 -30.90 25.76
C PHE A 186 2.85 -32.35 25.79
N ILE A 187 2.79 -32.96 24.60
CA ILE A 187 2.44 -34.37 24.41
C ILE A 187 3.59 -35.04 23.69
N ASP A 188 4.20 -36.05 24.30
CA ASP A 188 5.18 -36.92 23.63
C ASP A 188 4.44 -37.85 22.66
N ILE A 189 4.78 -37.75 21.38
CA ILE A 189 4.01 -38.44 20.33
C ILE A 189 4.20 -39.98 20.35
N ALA A 190 5.36 -40.44 20.83
CA ALA A 190 5.64 -41.88 20.86
C ALA A 190 4.92 -42.57 22.02
N THR A 191 4.71 -41.88 23.16
CA THR A 191 4.20 -42.49 24.41
C THR A 191 2.82 -41.96 24.79
N GLY A 192 2.36 -40.84 24.23
CA GLY A 192 1.14 -40.15 24.67
C GLY A 192 1.25 -39.47 26.03
N ASN A 193 2.43 -39.47 26.66
CA ASN A 193 2.63 -38.84 27.97
C ASN A 193 2.57 -37.30 27.83
N THR A 194 1.97 -36.68 28.88
CA THR A 194 1.80 -35.24 28.92
C THR A 194 2.64 -34.58 29.98
N ARG A 195 3.16 -33.38 29.70
CA ARG A 195 3.86 -32.51 30.66
C ARG A 195 3.43 -31.05 30.48
N PRO A 196 3.46 -30.20 31.54
CA PRO A 196 3.16 -28.79 31.38
C PRO A 196 4.19 -28.08 30.49
N VAL A 197 3.76 -27.04 29.81
CA VAL A 197 4.66 -26.13 29.07
C VAL A 197 5.39 -25.22 30.05
N PRO A 198 6.62 -24.72 29.68
CA PRO A 198 7.44 -23.93 30.60
C PRO A 198 7.07 -22.44 30.69
N PHE A 199 6.05 -21.98 29.96
CA PHE A 199 5.57 -20.60 29.95
C PHE A 199 4.15 -20.44 30.47
N ASN A 200 3.69 -19.20 30.70
CA ASN A 200 2.31 -18.97 31.07
C ASN A 200 1.36 -19.46 29.96
N SER A 201 0.51 -20.40 30.31
CA SER A 201 -0.34 -21.10 29.34
C SER A 201 -1.85 -21.04 29.71
N GLU A 202 -2.23 -20.08 30.54
CA GLU A 202 -3.63 -19.88 30.93
C GLU A 202 -4.39 -19.12 29.83
N GLN A 203 -5.57 -19.65 29.47
CA GLN A 203 -6.50 -19.00 28.53
C GLN A 203 -5.86 -18.56 27.18
N ILE A 204 -5.07 -19.45 26.57
CA ILE A 204 -4.47 -19.19 25.26
C ILE A 204 -5.56 -19.14 24.20
N ILE A 205 -5.60 -18.03 23.44
CA ILE A 205 -6.48 -17.83 22.29
C ILE A 205 -5.75 -18.21 21.01
N SER A 206 -4.52 -17.69 20.82
CA SER A 206 -3.68 -17.93 19.65
C SER A 206 -2.23 -18.08 20.09
N LEU A 207 -1.48 -18.88 19.36
CA LEU A 207 -0.06 -19.09 19.56
C LEU A 207 0.65 -19.13 18.21
N LEU A 208 1.83 -18.52 18.15
CA LEU A 208 2.70 -18.50 17.00
C LEU A 208 4.12 -18.83 17.45
N ILE A 209 4.81 -19.68 16.70
CA ILE A 209 6.25 -19.89 16.81
C ILE A 209 6.90 -19.18 15.64
N ASP A 210 7.66 -18.10 15.92
CA ASP A 210 8.31 -17.32 14.86
C ASP A 210 9.50 -18.06 14.26
N LYS A 211 9.99 -17.58 13.10
CA LYS A 211 11.15 -18.17 12.40
C LYS A 211 12.43 -18.17 13.22
N LYS A 212 12.52 -17.37 14.31
CA LYS A 212 13.64 -17.37 15.25
C LYS A 212 13.45 -18.38 16.38
N GLY A 213 12.30 -19.03 16.45
CA GLY A 213 11.95 -19.99 17.47
C GLY A 213 11.36 -19.38 18.75
N ASN A 214 11.04 -18.09 18.78
CA ASN A 214 10.32 -17.50 19.91
C ASN A 214 8.84 -17.88 19.87
N VAL A 215 8.24 -17.96 21.05
CA VAL A 215 6.85 -18.36 21.23
C VAL A 215 6.02 -17.13 21.60
N TRP A 216 5.17 -16.72 20.68
CA TRP A 216 4.23 -15.64 20.88
C TRP A 216 2.88 -16.20 21.31
N VAL A 217 2.37 -15.70 22.42
CA VAL A 217 1.13 -16.23 23.03
C VAL A 217 0.17 -15.08 23.27
N ALA A 218 -1.00 -15.16 22.64
CA ALA A 218 -2.13 -14.29 22.90
C ALA A 218 -3.03 -14.91 23.98
N HIS A 219 -3.16 -14.23 25.10
CA HIS A 219 -4.04 -14.62 26.21
C HIS A 219 -5.36 -13.87 26.16
N TYR A 220 -6.41 -14.47 26.68
CA TYR A 220 -7.71 -13.82 26.73
C TYR A 220 -7.65 -12.53 27.57
N ASN A 221 -7.94 -11.39 26.91
CA ASN A 221 -7.97 -10.05 27.50
C ASN A 221 -6.68 -9.60 28.24
N GLN A 222 -5.51 -10.20 27.92
CA GLN A 222 -4.22 -9.85 28.53
C GLN A 222 -3.18 -9.34 27.52
N GLY A 223 -3.52 -9.30 26.25
CA GLY A 223 -2.60 -8.94 25.18
C GLY A 223 -1.73 -10.11 24.72
N VAL A 224 -0.47 -9.84 24.38
CA VAL A 224 0.47 -10.80 23.78
C VAL A 224 1.77 -10.83 24.58
N SER A 225 2.24 -12.03 24.90
CA SER A 225 3.55 -12.28 25.52
C SER A 225 4.46 -13.06 24.58
N CYS A 226 5.74 -12.73 24.60
CA CYS A 226 6.79 -13.43 23.86
C CYS A 226 7.70 -14.17 24.86
N TYR A 227 7.98 -15.43 24.55
CA TYR A 227 8.85 -16.31 25.33
C TYR A 227 9.93 -16.92 24.44
N ASP A 228 11.09 -17.24 25.00
CA ASP A 228 12.03 -18.15 24.37
C ASP A 228 11.55 -19.62 24.47
N ARG A 229 12.24 -20.53 23.79
CA ARG A 229 11.92 -21.97 23.82
C ARG A 229 12.01 -22.62 25.22
N ASN A 230 12.74 -21.99 26.15
CA ASN A 230 12.90 -22.45 27.53
C ASN A 230 11.81 -21.90 28.45
N GLY A 231 10.92 -21.06 27.95
CA GLY A 231 9.83 -20.46 28.70
C GLY A 231 10.19 -19.17 29.45
N LYS A 232 11.37 -18.60 29.20
CA LYS A 232 11.73 -17.28 29.73
C LYS A 232 10.95 -16.22 28.99
N GLN A 233 10.20 -15.41 29.72
CA GLN A 233 9.46 -14.27 29.14
C GLN A 233 10.46 -13.20 28.68
N LEU A 234 10.37 -12.85 27.39
CA LEU A 234 11.20 -11.83 26.76
C LEU A 234 10.51 -10.48 26.78
N GLN A 235 9.23 -10.45 26.39
CA GLN A 235 8.45 -9.22 26.24
C GLN A 235 6.96 -9.48 26.46
N THR A 236 6.21 -8.42 26.77
CA THR A 236 4.74 -8.45 26.80
C THR A 236 4.17 -7.13 26.29
N TYR A 237 3.03 -7.19 25.58
CA TYR A 237 2.37 -6.07 24.95
C TYR A 237 0.90 -6.07 25.32
N HIS A 238 0.42 -4.97 25.90
CA HIS A 238 -0.97 -4.74 26.26
C HIS A 238 -1.29 -3.23 26.20
N THR A 239 -2.55 -2.85 26.32
CA THR A 239 -3.02 -1.47 26.15
C THR A 239 -2.38 -0.45 27.10
N GLN A 240 -1.80 -0.88 28.22
CA GLN A 240 -1.16 0.01 29.20
C GLN A 240 0.32 0.27 28.92
N ASN A 241 0.99 -0.59 28.16
CA ASN A 241 2.44 -0.47 27.87
C ASN A 241 2.77 -0.37 26.39
N SER A 242 1.77 -0.38 25.51
CA SER A 242 1.97 -0.38 24.06
C SER A 242 0.82 0.32 23.35
N PRO A 243 0.97 0.65 22.06
CA PRO A 243 -0.08 1.26 21.23
C PRO A 243 -1.28 0.34 20.92
N LEU A 244 -1.33 -0.88 21.46
CA LEU A 244 -2.47 -1.77 21.28
C LEU A 244 -3.78 -1.07 21.67
N LYS A 245 -4.82 -1.23 20.85
CA LYS A 245 -6.14 -0.61 21.07
C LYS A 245 -7.08 -1.50 21.90
N THR A 246 -6.74 -2.78 22.04
CA THR A 246 -7.47 -3.77 22.83
C THR A 246 -6.51 -4.87 23.30
N ASN A 247 -6.81 -5.49 24.42
CA ASN A 247 -6.08 -6.66 24.90
C ASN A 247 -6.62 -7.99 24.35
N VAL A 248 -7.69 -7.95 23.55
CA VAL A 248 -8.28 -9.16 22.96
C VAL A 248 -7.66 -9.41 21.60
N VAL A 249 -6.58 -10.20 21.60
CA VAL A 249 -5.89 -10.63 20.38
C VAL A 249 -6.41 -12.03 20.01
N LEU A 250 -6.95 -12.16 18.79
CA LEU A 250 -7.64 -13.37 18.33
C LEU A 250 -6.78 -14.25 17.45
N SER A 251 -5.84 -13.64 16.72
CA SER A 251 -4.93 -14.35 15.82
C SER A 251 -3.55 -13.71 15.80
N LEU A 252 -2.53 -14.54 15.57
CA LEU A 252 -1.13 -14.17 15.42
C LEU A 252 -0.61 -14.77 14.13
N GLU A 253 0.15 -13.99 13.35
CA GLU A 253 0.79 -14.44 12.11
C GLU A 253 2.14 -13.74 11.94
N GLU A 254 3.15 -14.43 11.37
CA GLU A 254 4.44 -13.82 11.03
C GLU A 254 4.47 -13.50 9.54
N HIS A 255 4.75 -12.24 9.21
CA HIS A 255 4.92 -11.80 7.84
C HIS A 255 6.09 -10.83 7.75
N ASN A 256 7.05 -11.12 6.87
CA ASN A 256 8.26 -10.30 6.66
C ASN A 256 9.02 -9.95 7.95
N GLY A 257 9.12 -10.93 8.89
CA GLY A 257 9.81 -10.74 10.18
C GLY A 257 9.06 -9.83 11.16
N GLN A 258 7.82 -9.47 10.87
CA GLN A 258 6.90 -8.73 11.73
C GLN A 258 5.82 -9.65 12.27
N ILE A 259 5.33 -9.36 13.46
CA ILE A 259 4.23 -10.10 14.08
C ILE A 259 2.93 -9.32 13.87
N TRP A 260 2.02 -9.91 13.12
CA TRP A 260 0.71 -9.39 12.85
C TRP A 260 -0.29 -9.93 13.86
N MET A 261 -1.06 -9.05 14.47
CA MET A 261 -1.99 -9.34 15.56
C MET A 261 -3.39 -8.92 15.13
N GLY A 262 -4.24 -9.88 14.79
CA GLY A 262 -5.66 -9.68 14.54
C GLY A 262 -6.42 -9.56 15.86
N THR A 263 -7.19 -8.50 16.03
CA THR A 263 -7.82 -8.17 17.33
C THR A 263 -9.33 -8.04 17.23
N ASP A 264 -9.99 -8.09 18.38
CA ASP A 264 -11.41 -7.76 18.49
C ASP A 264 -11.62 -6.27 18.76
N GLY A 265 -12.08 -5.54 17.74
CA GLY A 265 -12.38 -4.11 17.79
C GLY A 265 -11.17 -3.16 17.63
N GLY A 266 -9.94 -3.66 17.65
CA GLY A 266 -8.71 -2.87 17.51
C GLY A 266 -8.16 -2.80 16.09
N GLY A 267 -8.64 -3.61 15.17
CA GLY A 267 -8.07 -3.80 13.84
C GLY A 267 -6.92 -4.80 13.84
N ILE A 268 -5.91 -4.55 13.01
CA ILE A 268 -4.68 -5.32 12.93
C ILE A 268 -3.53 -4.46 13.48
N HIS A 269 -2.75 -5.03 14.39
CA HIS A 269 -1.54 -4.39 14.89
C HIS A 269 -0.33 -5.15 14.35
N ILE A 270 0.66 -4.42 13.85
CA ILE A 270 1.87 -4.96 13.23
C ILE A 270 3.05 -4.56 14.10
N LEU A 271 3.64 -5.54 14.79
CA LEU A 271 4.79 -5.36 15.67
C LEU A 271 6.08 -5.69 14.93
N ASN A 272 7.04 -4.77 14.96
CA ASN A 272 8.43 -5.09 14.63
C ASN A 272 9.13 -5.60 15.91
N PRO A 273 9.47 -6.90 16.01
CA PRO A 273 10.05 -7.45 17.24
C PRO A 273 11.45 -6.92 17.58
N GLN A 274 12.16 -6.35 16.60
CA GLN A 274 13.53 -5.82 16.78
C GLN A 274 13.51 -4.44 17.41
N THR A 275 12.56 -3.60 16.99
CA THR A 275 12.46 -2.20 17.44
C THR A 275 11.39 -2.00 18.51
N GLY A 276 10.48 -2.95 18.71
CA GLY A 276 9.30 -2.84 19.57
C GLY A 276 8.23 -1.89 19.02
N LYS A 277 8.41 -1.32 17.82
CA LYS A 277 7.45 -0.40 17.21
C LYS A 277 6.21 -1.16 16.74
N ILE A 278 5.03 -0.62 17.04
CA ILE A 278 3.75 -1.17 16.60
C ILE A 278 3.06 -0.13 15.70
N SER A 279 2.68 -0.54 14.50
CA SER A 279 1.75 0.17 13.63
C SER A 279 0.36 -0.47 13.68
N THR A 280 -0.67 0.27 13.30
CA THR A 280 -2.05 -0.18 13.42
C THR A 280 -2.83 0.09 12.15
N LEU A 281 -3.46 -0.94 11.59
CA LEU A 281 -4.40 -0.86 10.49
C LEU A 281 -5.83 -0.93 11.09
N ARG A 282 -6.67 0.06 10.77
CA ARG A 282 -8.02 0.15 11.32
C ARG A 282 -9.02 0.58 10.26
N TYR A 283 -10.27 0.25 10.52
CA TYR A 283 -11.41 0.86 9.81
C TYR A 283 -11.51 2.34 10.19
N ILE A 284 -11.54 3.19 9.17
CA ILE A 284 -11.76 4.64 9.28
C ILE A 284 -13.05 4.95 8.52
N PRO A 285 -14.10 5.44 9.18
CA PRO A 285 -15.35 5.77 8.53
C PRO A 285 -15.16 6.77 7.37
N GLY A 286 -15.61 6.40 6.16
CA GLY A 286 -15.47 7.23 4.97
C GLY A 286 -14.17 7.04 4.19
N ASP A 287 -13.16 6.41 4.75
CA ASP A 287 -11.93 6.03 4.02
C ASP A 287 -12.08 4.62 3.45
N ARG A 288 -12.39 4.53 2.14
CA ARG A 288 -12.52 3.24 1.42
C ARG A 288 -11.21 2.45 1.32
N TYR A 289 -10.07 3.09 1.58
CA TYR A 289 -8.74 2.49 1.57
C TYR A 289 -8.25 2.12 2.96
N SER A 290 -9.08 2.25 3.98
CA SER A 290 -8.78 1.76 5.32
C SER A 290 -9.20 0.28 5.46
N LEU A 291 -8.71 -0.39 6.51
CA LEU A 291 -9.10 -1.77 6.81
C LEU A 291 -10.63 -1.88 6.91
N PRO A 292 -11.30 -2.78 6.16
CA PRO A 292 -12.76 -2.86 6.13
C PRO A 292 -13.44 -3.23 7.47
N ALA A 293 -12.68 -3.80 8.43
CA ALA A 293 -13.22 -4.25 9.71
C ALA A 293 -12.23 -4.11 10.86
N ASN A 294 -12.70 -3.80 12.06
CA ASN A 294 -11.86 -3.75 13.27
C ASN A 294 -11.83 -5.05 14.07
N SER A 295 -12.70 -6.02 13.78
CA SER A 295 -12.70 -7.33 14.46
C SER A 295 -12.23 -8.41 13.50
N ILE A 296 -10.98 -8.86 13.69
CA ILE A 296 -10.25 -9.81 12.86
C ILE A 296 -10.09 -11.12 13.63
N LEU A 297 -10.68 -12.20 13.10
CA LEU A 297 -10.70 -13.51 13.73
C LEU A 297 -9.50 -14.38 13.40
N CYS A 298 -9.03 -14.31 12.17
CA CYS A 298 -7.89 -15.08 11.68
C CYS A 298 -7.06 -14.26 10.70
N LEU A 299 -5.78 -14.54 10.66
CA LEU A 299 -4.79 -14.03 9.73
C LEU A 299 -4.12 -15.23 9.05
N TYR A 300 -3.72 -15.07 7.81
CA TYR A 300 -3.00 -16.08 7.03
C TYR A 300 -2.06 -15.40 6.05
N ASN A 301 -0.79 -15.78 6.08
CA ASN A 301 0.22 -15.31 5.15
C ASN A 301 0.38 -16.35 4.03
N ASP A 302 0.07 -15.97 2.78
CA ASP A 302 0.26 -16.86 1.65
C ASP A 302 1.71 -16.82 1.10
N LYS A 303 2.05 -17.76 0.21
CA LYS A 303 3.38 -17.82 -0.41
C LYS A 303 3.65 -16.70 -1.42
N SER A 304 2.61 -15.97 -1.81
CA SER A 304 2.70 -14.84 -2.74
C SER A 304 2.85 -13.49 -2.05
N ASP A 305 3.24 -13.52 -0.76
CA ASP A 305 3.48 -12.35 0.08
C ASP A 305 2.24 -11.49 0.34
N ASN A 306 1.03 -12.08 0.18
CA ASN A 306 -0.21 -11.43 0.59
C ASN A 306 -0.60 -11.86 2.00
N MET A 307 -1.11 -10.91 2.77
CA MET A 307 -1.75 -11.18 4.04
C MET A 307 -3.26 -11.28 3.85
N TRP A 308 -3.85 -12.37 4.28
CA TRP A 308 -5.28 -12.58 4.30
C TRP A 308 -5.84 -12.40 5.70
N ALA A 309 -7.00 -11.77 5.82
CA ALA A 309 -7.69 -11.58 7.09
C ALA A 309 -9.14 -12.04 7.01
N GLY A 310 -9.54 -12.84 7.98
CA GLY A 310 -10.95 -13.21 8.19
C GLY A 310 -11.59 -12.32 9.24
N SER A 311 -12.69 -11.66 8.90
CA SER A 311 -13.39 -10.74 9.78
C SER A 311 -14.65 -11.34 10.41
N VAL A 312 -15.18 -10.66 11.43
CA VAL A 312 -16.45 -11.06 12.09
C VAL A 312 -17.66 -10.77 11.19
N ARG A 313 -17.64 -9.68 10.40
CA ARG A 313 -18.83 -9.21 9.67
C ARG A 313 -18.59 -8.83 8.21
N ASN A 314 -17.35 -8.68 7.78
CA ASN A 314 -17.00 -8.13 6.47
C ASN A 314 -16.43 -9.19 5.51
N GLY A 315 -16.53 -10.48 5.87
CA GLY A 315 -16.03 -11.58 5.03
C GLY A 315 -14.52 -11.71 5.06
N LEU A 316 -13.97 -12.09 3.91
CA LEU A 316 -12.56 -12.25 3.65
C LEU A 316 -11.96 -10.91 3.17
N ILE A 317 -10.76 -10.60 3.61
CA ILE A 317 -10.01 -9.40 3.22
C ILE A 317 -8.63 -9.83 2.73
N ASN A 318 -8.27 -9.47 1.52
CA ASN A 318 -6.89 -9.54 1.03
C ASN A 318 -6.19 -8.24 1.36
N ILE A 319 -4.99 -8.31 1.91
CA ILE A 319 -4.17 -7.17 2.33
C ILE A 319 -2.83 -7.26 1.61
N LYS A 320 -2.59 -6.32 0.72
CA LYS A 320 -1.35 -6.24 -0.06
C LYS A 320 -0.60 -4.96 0.31
N GLU A 321 0.70 -5.07 0.57
CA GLU A 321 1.56 -3.90 0.65
C GLU A 321 1.71 -3.29 -0.74
N VAL A 322 1.42 -2.00 -0.88
CA VAL A 322 1.49 -1.28 -2.16
C VAL A 322 2.43 -0.09 -2.05
N GLY A 323 3.06 0.26 -3.16
CA GLY A 323 3.94 1.43 -3.24
C GLY A 323 3.21 2.70 -3.69
N MET A 324 1.90 2.64 -3.90
CA MET A 324 1.10 3.77 -4.37
C MET A 324 -0.16 3.95 -3.54
N LYS A 325 -0.62 5.19 -3.43
CA LYS A 325 -1.90 5.53 -2.80
C LYS A 325 -2.50 6.76 -3.44
N THR A 326 -3.78 6.68 -3.78
CA THR A 326 -4.56 7.85 -4.20
C THR A 326 -5.36 8.41 -3.02
N TYR A 327 -5.14 9.67 -2.69
CA TYR A 327 -5.91 10.40 -1.69
C TYR A 327 -7.04 11.15 -2.38
N GLN A 328 -8.27 10.95 -1.92
CA GLN A 328 -9.49 11.63 -2.40
C GLN A 328 -10.02 12.60 -1.34
N ASP A 329 -11.10 13.30 -1.67
CA ASP A 329 -11.77 14.20 -0.73
C ASP A 329 -12.45 13.45 0.42
N VAL A 330 -12.52 14.12 1.55
CA VAL A 330 -13.11 13.59 2.78
C VAL A 330 -14.12 14.57 3.37
N LEU A 331 -14.98 14.08 4.26
CA LEU A 331 -15.93 14.93 4.95
C LEU A 331 -15.21 15.99 5.82
N PRO A 332 -15.80 17.18 5.97
CA PRO A 332 -15.23 18.22 6.81
C PRO A 332 -14.87 17.74 8.23
N GLY A 333 -13.67 18.12 8.69
CA GLY A 333 -13.14 17.73 10.01
C GLY A 333 -12.39 16.40 10.02
N GLN A 334 -12.33 15.69 8.92
CA GLN A 334 -11.47 14.51 8.76
C GLN A 334 -10.11 14.91 8.16
N ASN A 335 -9.06 14.15 8.45
CA ASN A 335 -7.68 14.52 8.12
C ASN A 335 -6.89 13.43 7.35
N TYR A 336 -7.56 12.46 6.76
CA TYR A 336 -6.92 11.38 5.99
C TYR A 336 -7.06 11.53 4.47
N GLY A 337 -7.59 12.66 4.01
CA GLY A 337 -7.75 13.00 2.60
C GLY A 337 -7.88 14.51 2.39
N LEU A 338 -8.22 14.87 1.18
CA LEU A 338 -8.29 16.26 0.69
C LEU A 338 -9.59 16.97 1.11
N SER A 339 -9.60 18.30 1.07
CA SER A 339 -10.82 19.10 1.19
C SER A 339 -11.67 19.08 -0.09
N GLU A 340 -11.03 18.91 -1.26
CA GLU A 340 -11.61 18.79 -2.60
C GLU A 340 -10.68 17.93 -3.45
N LYS A 341 -11.23 17.02 -4.25
CA LYS A 341 -10.48 16.03 -5.01
C LYS A 341 -9.72 16.56 -6.22
N THR A 342 -10.19 17.66 -6.83
CA THR A 342 -9.54 18.25 -8.00
C THR A 342 -8.34 19.08 -7.59
N ILE A 343 -7.15 18.63 -8.00
CA ILE A 343 -5.87 19.24 -7.64
C ILE A 343 -5.43 20.18 -8.76
N LEU A 344 -5.13 21.43 -8.43
CA LEU A 344 -4.64 22.42 -9.37
C LEU A 344 -3.14 22.71 -9.23
N SER A 345 -2.58 22.57 -8.02
CA SER A 345 -1.17 22.84 -7.77
C SER A 345 -0.60 22.05 -6.60
N ILE A 346 0.70 21.76 -6.62
CA ILE A 346 1.45 21.08 -5.56
C ILE A 346 2.80 21.77 -5.40
N TYR A 347 3.20 22.01 -4.15
CA TYR A 347 4.50 22.60 -3.82
C TYR A 347 5.05 21.96 -2.53
N GLN A 348 6.34 21.57 -2.52
CA GLN A 348 7.05 21.13 -1.32
C GLN A 348 7.91 22.26 -0.77
N ASP A 349 7.76 22.57 0.51
CA ASP A 349 8.58 23.59 1.18
C ASP A 349 9.87 23.00 1.80
N HIS A 350 10.67 23.89 2.41
CA HIS A 350 11.95 23.52 3.03
C HIS A 350 11.82 22.61 4.26
N ASP A 351 10.65 22.58 4.89
CA ASP A 351 10.35 21.70 6.01
C ASP A 351 9.78 20.36 5.56
N ASN A 352 9.85 20.08 4.25
CA ASN A 352 9.31 18.88 3.58
C ASN A 352 7.78 18.75 3.66
N GLN A 353 7.08 19.82 4.03
CA GLN A 353 5.64 19.87 3.99
C GLN A 353 5.16 20.06 2.55
N ILE A 354 4.08 19.39 2.18
CA ILE A 354 3.52 19.47 0.83
C ILE A 354 2.23 20.29 0.88
N TRP A 355 2.26 21.42 0.16
CA TRP A 355 1.15 22.34 0.02
C TRP A 355 0.39 22.04 -1.26
N ILE A 356 -0.91 21.83 -1.16
CA ILE A 356 -1.76 21.37 -2.26
C ILE A 356 -2.89 22.39 -2.46
N GLY A 357 -2.96 22.95 -3.65
CA GLY A 357 -4.05 23.83 -4.07
C GLY A 357 -5.11 23.05 -4.82
N THR A 358 -6.38 23.29 -4.47
CA THR A 358 -7.53 22.58 -5.01
C THR A 358 -8.50 23.51 -5.74
N ASP A 359 -9.45 22.93 -6.49
CA ASP A 359 -10.49 23.65 -7.23
C ASP A 359 -11.72 23.90 -6.34
N GLY A 360 -11.62 24.86 -5.42
CA GLY A 360 -12.72 25.26 -4.53
C GLY A 360 -12.62 24.73 -3.09
N GLY A 361 -11.66 23.84 -2.79
CA GLY A 361 -11.38 23.41 -1.40
C GLY A 361 -10.25 24.17 -0.74
N GLY A 362 -9.68 25.19 -1.39
CA GLY A 362 -8.59 26.01 -0.88
C GLY A 362 -7.25 25.26 -0.81
N ILE A 363 -6.47 25.53 0.23
CA ILE A 363 -5.15 24.94 0.46
C ILE A 363 -5.24 23.80 1.45
N ASN A 364 -4.59 22.69 1.12
CA ASN A 364 -4.34 21.56 2.00
C ASN A 364 -2.86 21.45 2.30
N LEU A 365 -2.50 21.25 3.55
CA LEU A 365 -1.17 20.92 3.99
C LEU A 365 -1.10 19.40 4.23
N PHE A 366 -0.24 18.70 3.52
CA PHE A 366 -0.03 17.26 3.63
C PHE A 366 1.31 16.96 4.29
N ASP A 367 1.28 16.12 5.32
CA ASP A 367 2.45 15.58 5.99
C ASP A 367 2.74 14.16 5.47
N PRO A 368 3.78 13.96 4.64
CA PRO A 368 4.12 12.65 4.08
C PRO A 368 4.48 11.60 5.13
N ALA A 369 5.05 12.02 6.27
CA ALA A 369 5.50 11.10 7.31
C ALA A 369 4.34 10.43 8.05
N THR A 370 3.21 11.14 8.18
CA THR A 370 2.01 10.64 8.87
C THR A 370 0.87 10.28 7.92
N GLY A 371 0.94 10.71 6.65
CA GLY A 371 -0.14 10.58 5.66
C GLY A 371 -1.38 11.41 6.00
N LYS A 372 -1.24 12.46 6.81
CA LYS A 372 -2.35 13.30 7.26
C LYS A 372 -2.42 14.61 6.51
N PHE A 373 -3.62 15.13 6.41
CA PHE A 373 -3.94 16.41 5.81
C PHE A 373 -4.41 17.40 6.88
N HIS A 374 -4.05 18.66 6.70
CA HIS A 374 -4.60 19.79 7.42
C HIS A 374 -5.25 20.74 6.41
N HIS A 375 -6.58 20.90 6.49
CA HIS A 375 -7.34 21.78 5.62
C HIS A 375 -7.25 23.22 6.14
N ILE A 376 -6.81 24.15 5.29
CA ILE A 376 -6.64 25.55 5.65
C ILE A 376 -7.97 26.30 5.47
N LEU A 377 -8.75 26.39 6.54
CA LEU A 377 -10.12 26.92 6.51
C LEU A 377 -10.22 28.38 6.04
N SER A 378 -9.18 29.19 6.22
CA SER A 378 -9.17 30.59 5.76
C SER A 378 -9.18 30.73 4.22
N THR A 379 -8.84 29.65 3.51
CA THR A 379 -8.82 29.57 2.03
C THR A 379 -9.96 28.73 1.46
N TRP A 380 -10.92 28.33 2.28
CA TRP A 380 -12.07 27.54 1.86
C TRP A 380 -12.87 28.28 0.76
N GLU A 381 -13.35 27.54 -0.23
CA GLU A 381 -14.02 28.03 -1.44
C GLU A 381 -13.05 28.69 -2.48
N GLU A 382 -11.78 28.90 -2.16
CA GLU A 382 -10.82 29.44 -3.12
C GLU A 382 -10.34 28.38 -4.11
N LYS A 383 -10.17 28.80 -5.37
CA LYS A 383 -9.55 28.00 -6.42
C LYS A 383 -8.07 28.36 -6.50
N VAL A 384 -7.22 27.48 -5.99
CA VAL A 384 -5.79 27.73 -5.81
C VAL A 384 -5.01 27.21 -7.04
N ALA A 385 -4.83 28.08 -8.01
CA ALA A 385 -4.30 27.70 -9.33
C ALA A 385 -2.79 27.41 -9.31
N SER A 386 -2.02 28.06 -8.44
CA SER A 386 -0.58 27.84 -8.30
C SER A 386 -0.09 28.24 -6.92
N ILE A 387 0.88 27.50 -6.37
CA ILE A 387 1.54 27.75 -5.09
C ILE A 387 3.05 27.62 -5.28
N THR A 388 3.82 28.54 -4.66
CA THR A 388 5.27 28.41 -4.58
C THR A 388 5.83 29.05 -3.31
N GLY A 389 7.07 28.71 -2.92
CA GLY A 389 7.76 29.35 -1.83
C GLY A 389 8.09 30.83 -2.14
N MET A 390 7.97 31.68 -1.16
CA MET A 390 8.44 33.07 -1.24
C MET A 390 9.63 33.30 -0.29
N ASP A 391 9.45 32.93 0.96
CA ASP A 391 10.49 32.90 1.98
C ASP A 391 10.18 31.82 3.03
N LYS A 392 10.89 31.82 4.15
CA LYS A 392 10.72 30.81 5.19
C LYS A 392 9.28 30.75 5.71
N ASP A 393 8.64 31.90 5.89
CA ASP A 393 7.34 32.04 6.57
C ASP A 393 6.17 32.28 5.59
N HIS A 394 6.46 32.55 4.32
CA HIS A 394 5.44 32.92 3.33
C HIS A 394 5.49 32.07 2.06
N LEU A 395 4.31 31.86 1.51
CA LEU A 395 4.09 31.31 0.17
C LEU A 395 3.53 32.43 -0.73
N LEU A 396 3.84 32.33 -2.02
CA LEU A 396 3.14 33.09 -3.06
C LEU A 396 2.07 32.18 -3.67
N VAL A 397 0.85 32.64 -3.63
CA VAL A 397 -0.33 31.89 -4.08
C VAL A 397 -1.04 32.65 -5.20
N SER A 398 -1.36 31.95 -6.28
CA SER A 398 -2.22 32.47 -7.34
C SER A 398 -3.62 31.91 -7.18
N LEU A 399 -4.59 32.78 -6.97
CA LEU A 399 -6.01 32.40 -6.92
C LEU A 399 -6.63 32.62 -8.31
N PHE A 400 -7.43 31.67 -8.75
CA PHE A 400 -8.04 31.70 -10.09
C PHE A 400 -8.90 32.96 -10.24
N SER A 401 -8.61 33.76 -11.28
CA SER A 401 -9.30 35.01 -11.59
C SER A 401 -9.23 36.11 -10.52
N GLN A 402 -8.41 35.97 -9.48
CA GLN A 402 -8.29 36.95 -8.39
C GLN A 402 -6.87 37.57 -8.30
N GLY A 403 -5.86 36.94 -8.91
CA GLY A 403 -4.48 37.42 -8.93
C GLY A 403 -3.58 36.76 -7.87
N LEU A 404 -2.54 37.50 -7.45
CA LEU A 404 -1.45 37.00 -6.61
C LEU A 404 -1.62 37.44 -5.14
N PHE A 405 -1.38 36.49 -4.22
CA PHE A 405 -1.48 36.71 -2.78
C PHE A 405 -0.23 36.18 -2.06
N ILE A 406 0.15 36.87 -1.00
CA ILE A 406 1.15 36.40 -0.02
C ILE A 406 0.40 35.68 1.08
N PHE A 407 0.70 34.42 1.28
CA PHE A 407 0.10 33.56 2.32
C PHE A 407 1.13 33.29 3.43
N HIS A 408 0.76 33.54 4.68
CA HIS A 408 1.60 33.27 5.85
C HIS A 408 1.35 31.87 6.38
N LYS A 409 2.37 31.03 6.42
CA LYS A 409 2.30 29.59 6.73
C LYS A 409 1.75 29.28 8.13
N GLU A 410 2.16 30.02 9.15
CA GLU A 410 1.78 29.76 10.54
C GLU A 410 0.40 30.36 10.91
N THR A 411 0.14 31.58 10.47
CA THR A 411 -1.13 32.25 10.82
C THR A 411 -2.27 31.92 9.87
N HIS A 412 -1.97 31.30 8.73
CA HIS A 412 -2.90 30.98 7.67
C HIS A 412 -3.67 32.19 7.10
N ARG A 413 -3.10 33.38 7.23
CA ARG A 413 -3.64 34.60 6.66
C ARG A 413 -3.02 34.88 5.30
N TYR A 414 -3.78 35.49 4.40
CA TYR A 414 -3.28 35.91 3.11
C TYR A 414 -3.72 37.32 2.77
N GLN A 415 -2.91 38.00 1.98
CA GLN A 415 -3.13 39.36 1.53
C GLN A 415 -2.67 39.52 0.08
N PRO A 416 -3.29 40.40 -0.72
CA PRO A 416 -2.87 40.67 -2.08
C PRO A 416 -1.39 41.08 -2.16
N LEU A 417 -0.69 40.57 -3.19
CA LEU A 417 0.64 41.06 -3.54
C LEU A 417 0.48 42.45 -4.14
N VAL A 418 1.02 43.49 -3.46
CA VAL A 418 0.93 44.88 -3.91
C VAL A 418 2.03 45.14 -4.96
N ILE A 419 1.62 45.48 -6.19
CA ILE A 419 2.48 45.85 -7.32
C ILE A 419 2.23 47.34 -7.61
N ILE A 420 3.28 48.15 -7.42
CA ILE A 420 3.18 49.64 -7.57
C ILE A 420 3.10 50.04 -9.06
N ASN A 421 3.60 49.22 -9.94
CA ASN A 421 3.56 49.50 -11.41
C ASN A 421 2.22 49.05 -11.99
N ASP A 422 1.41 50.01 -12.41
CA ASP A 422 0.06 49.74 -12.95
C ASP A 422 0.06 48.76 -14.12
N SER A 423 1.01 48.92 -15.05
CA SER A 423 1.11 48.05 -16.24
C SER A 423 1.44 46.58 -15.88
N ILE A 424 2.31 46.39 -14.86
CA ILE A 424 2.64 45.04 -14.35
C ILE A 424 1.48 44.48 -13.52
N ASN A 425 0.84 45.33 -12.72
CA ASN A 425 -0.32 44.94 -11.95
C ASN A 425 -1.47 44.47 -12.85
N ASP A 426 -1.72 45.16 -13.96
CA ASP A 426 -2.73 44.79 -14.95
C ASP A 426 -2.43 43.42 -15.59
N ILE A 427 -1.16 43.10 -15.79
CA ILE A 427 -0.74 41.82 -16.38
C ILE A 427 -0.84 40.67 -15.38
N LEU A 428 -0.41 40.87 -14.11
CA LEU A 428 -0.23 39.82 -13.14
C LEU A 428 -1.40 39.68 -12.14
N CYS A 429 -2.13 40.77 -11.86
CA CYS A 429 -3.13 40.81 -10.81
C CYS A 429 -4.53 41.24 -11.28
N HIS A 430 -4.72 41.48 -12.60
CA HIS A 430 -6.05 41.89 -13.08
C HIS A 430 -7.07 40.76 -12.95
N ARG A 431 -8.31 41.12 -12.57
CA ARG A 431 -9.44 40.16 -12.50
C ARG A 431 -9.63 39.44 -13.83
N GLY A 432 -9.75 38.13 -13.78
CA GLY A 432 -9.91 37.27 -14.94
C GLY A 432 -8.61 36.62 -15.44
N LYS A 433 -7.44 36.97 -14.89
CA LYS A 433 -6.17 36.35 -15.24
C LYS A 433 -5.68 35.38 -14.17
N THR A 434 -5.06 34.32 -14.60
CA THR A 434 -4.40 33.32 -13.73
C THR A 434 -2.92 33.31 -14.07
N VAL A 435 -2.07 33.45 -13.07
CA VAL A 435 -0.61 33.44 -13.20
C VAL A 435 -0.06 32.16 -12.59
N ASN A 436 0.79 31.44 -13.31
CA ASN A 436 1.51 30.31 -12.76
C ASN A 436 2.81 30.82 -12.10
N VAL A 437 3.03 30.42 -10.85
CA VAL A 437 4.17 30.87 -10.05
C VAL A 437 5.05 29.67 -9.68
N TYR A 438 6.38 29.81 -9.92
CA TYR A 438 7.37 28.76 -9.66
C TYR A 438 8.65 29.37 -9.11
N GLN A 439 9.10 28.87 -7.97
CA GLN A 439 10.40 29.24 -7.42
C GLN A 439 11.50 28.51 -8.19
N ASN A 440 12.25 29.25 -9.02
CA ASN A 440 13.37 28.68 -9.78
C ASN A 440 14.71 28.76 -9.05
N THR A 441 14.89 29.79 -8.20
CA THR A 441 16.01 29.89 -7.26
C THR A 441 15.51 30.34 -5.89
N PRO A 442 16.31 30.23 -4.80
CA PRO A 442 15.90 30.74 -3.48
C PRO A 442 15.54 32.23 -3.46
N GLU A 443 16.07 33.00 -4.42
CA GLU A 443 15.91 34.46 -4.49
C GLU A 443 14.91 34.91 -5.54
N THR A 444 14.49 34.02 -6.47
CA THR A 444 13.69 34.40 -7.63
C THR A 444 12.50 33.47 -7.88
N ILE A 445 11.39 34.07 -8.30
CA ILE A 445 10.16 33.38 -8.69
C ILE A 445 9.85 33.73 -10.15
N LEU A 446 9.58 32.72 -10.96
CA LEU A 446 9.00 32.88 -12.29
C LEU A 446 7.50 33.09 -12.15
N MET A 447 6.99 34.11 -12.79
CA MET A 447 5.58 34.43 -12.91
C MET A 447 5.18 34.30 -14.37
N LEU A 448 4.57 33.18 -14.71
CA LEU A 448 4.27 32.80 -16.08
C LEU A 448 2.82 33.16 -16.42
N SER A 449 2.69 34.16 -17.29
CA SER A 449 1.43 34.67 -17.86
C SER A 449 1.65 34.98 -19.33
N GLU A 450 0.81 35.77 -19.98
CA GLU A 450 1.00 36.25 -21.37
C GLU A 450 2.39 36.89 -21.62
N ILE A 451 2.87 37.64 -20.59
CA ILE A 451 4.25 38.14 -20.55
C ILE A 451 4.88 37.50 -19.30
N PRO A 452 5.93 36.68 -19.46
CA PRO A 452 6.57 36.06 -18.30
C PRO A 452 7.49 37.10 -17.60
N TYR A 453 7.50 37.00 -16.24
CA TYR A 453 8.36 37.85 -15.41
C TYR A 453 9.21 36.96 -14.46
N LYS A 454 10.42 37.48 -14.17
CA LYS A 454 11.23 37.03 -13.05
C LYS A 454 11.04 38.04 -11.89
N TYR A 455 10.55 37.54 -10.75
CA TYR A 455 10.40 38.36 -9.55
C TYR A 455 11.54 38.07 -8.59
N HIS A 456 12.34 39.10 -8.27
CA HIS A 456 13.41 39.03 -7.29
C HIS A 456 12.85 39.35 -5.90
N ILE A 457 12.79 38.36 -5.01
CA ILE A 457 12.11 38.46 -3.71
C ILE A 457 12.72 39.56 -2.84
N GLY A 458 14.03 39.56 -2.60
CA GLY A 458 14.72 40.50 -1.75
C GLY A 458 14.68 41.96 -2.26
N LYS A 459 14.73 42.15 -3.57
CA LYS A 459 14.68 43.50 -4.19
C LYS A 459 13.25 43.95 -4.48
N LYS A 460 12.27 43.09 -4.39
CA LYS A 460 10.87 43.33 -4.80
C LYS A 460 10.76 43.85 -6.24
N GLN A 461 11.60 43.34 -7.12
CA GLN A 461 11.74 43.83 -8.50
C GLN A 461 11.17 42.81 -9.49
N PHE A 462 10.37 43.30 -10.43
CA PHE A 462 9.86 42.52 -11.56
C PHE A 462 10.74 42.80 -12.79
N ILE A 463 11.27 41.74 -13.38
CA ILE A 463 12.10 41.78 -14.55
C ILE A 463 11.36 41.03 -15.67
N PRO A 464 10.93 41.66 -16.76
CA PRO A 464 10.27 40.98 -17.85
C PRO A 464 11.26 40.02 -18.54
N ILE A 465 10.76 38.83 -18.91
CA ILE A 465 11.49 37.88 -19.74
C ILE A 465 11.04 38.12 -21.18
N THR A 466 11.96 38.56 -22.04
CA THR A 466 11.67 38.94 -23.41
C THR A 466 11.72 37.75 -24.35
N LYS A 467 11.04 37.83 -25.50
CA LYS A 467 11.12 36.81 -26.55
C LYS A 467 12.43 36.97 -27.29
N GLY A 468 13.20 35.94 -27.42
CA GLY A 468 14.44 35.93 -28.19
C GLY A 468 14.22 35.87 -29.68
N LYS A 469 15.34 35.85 -30.39
CA LYS A 469 15.32 35.86 -31.87
C LYS A 469 14.62 34.60 -32.41
N GLY A 470 13.65 34.81 -33.28
CA GLY A 470 12.92 33.75 -33.98
C GLY A 470 11.65 33.28 -33.25
N ILE A 471 11.32 33.82 -32.06
CA ILE A 471 10.09 33.54 -31.36
C ILE A 471 9.04 34.58 -31.77
N THR A 472 8.06 34.15 -32.54
CA THR A 472 6.94 35.01 -32.98
C THR A 472 5.86 35.05 -31.89
N ASP A 473 5.37 33.88 -31.47
CA ASP A 473 4.31 33.75 -30.52
C ASP A 473 4.58 32.62 -29.54
N ILE A 474 3.97 32.71 -28.35
CA ILE A 474 3.89 31.63 -27.35
C ILE A 474 2.50 31.03 -27.50
N VAL A 475 2.42 29.72 -27.74
CA VAL A 475 1.17 29.01 -27.98
C VAL A 475 0.62 28.43 -26.70
N GLY A 476 -0.40 29.04 -26.16
CA GLY A 476 -1.00 28.61 -24.88
C GLY A 476 -0.27 29.17 -23.65
N THR A 477 -0.07 28.36 -22.64
CA THR A 477 0.52 28.75 -21.35
C THR A 477 1.93 28.21 -21.21
N LEU A 478 2.88 29.07 -20.83
CA LEU A 478 4.22 28.61 -20.47
C LEU A 478 4.21 27.83 -19.14
N LEU A 479 4.87 26.69 -19.15
CA LEU A 479 5.03 25.82 -17.98
C LEU A 479 6.51 25.43 -17.81
N PRO A 480 7.00 25.29 -16.56
CA PRO A 480 8.36 24.88 -16.31
C PRO A 480 8.53 23.37 -16.49
N ILE A 481 9.67 22.99 -16.98
CA ILE A 481 10.16 21.63 -17.04
C ILE A 481 11.04 21.42 -15.81
N ASN A 482 10.79 20.45 -14.97
CA ASN A 482 11.42 20.08 -13.68
C ASN A 482 12.91 20.46 -13.46
N SER A 483 13.36 21.56 -14.02
CA SER A 483 14.70 22.11 -13.89
C SER A 483 14.69 23.26 -12.90
N THR A 484 15.58 23.18 -11.92
CA THR A 484 15.86 24.27 -10.99
C THR A 484 17.09 25.01 -11.46
N GLY A 485 17.17 26.30 -11.15
CA GLY A 485 18.30 27.14 -11.52
C GLY A 485 17.90 28.35 -12.37
N GLU A 486 18.87 29.19 -12.67
CA GLU A 486 18.60 30.42 -13.42
C GLU A 486 18.27 30.16 -14.90
N ASP A 487 18.91 29.17 -15.51
CA ASP A 487 18.75 28.79 -16.91
C ASP A 487 17.81 27.56 -17.04
N CYS A 488 16.59 27.68 -16.55
CA CYS A 488 15.61 26.60 -16.58
C CYS A 488 14.91 26.49 -17.93
N TYR A 489 14.40 25.29 -18.24
CA TYR A 489 13.59 25.05 -19.41
C TYR A 489 12.11 25.35 -19.14
N LEU A 490 11.47 25.92 -20.17
CA LEU A 490 10.02 26.12 -20.22
C LEU A 490 9.47 25.49 -21.50
N HIS A 491 8.19 25.16 -21.51
CA HIS A 491 7.51 24.76 -22.74
C HIS A 491 6.14 25.43 -22.86
N ASP A 492 5.68 25.54 -24.09
CA ASP A 492 4.28 25.80 -24.44
C ASP A 492 3.72 24.56 -25.18
N LEU A 493 2.64 24.71 -25.91
CA LEU A 493 2.01 23.58 -26.64
C LEU A 493 2.82 23.07 -27.82
N GLU A 494 3.78 23.83 -28.36
CA GLU A 494 4.50 23.52 -29.60
C GLU A 494 6.03 23.64 -29.47
N HIS A 495 6.51 24.32 -28.42
CA HIS A 495 7.91 24.71 -28.32
C HIS A 495 8.51 24.39 -26.96
N ILE A 496 9.81 24.16 -26.95
CA ILE A 496 10.65 24.13 -25.74
C ILE A 496 11.62 25.31 -25.81
N TYR A 497 11.66 26.05 -24.70
CA TYR A 497 12.51 27.22 -24.52
C TYR A 497 13.49 27.00 -23.37
N GLN A 498 14.62 27.72 -23.41
CA GLN A 498 15.51 27.90 -22.27
C GLN A 498 15.53 29.37 -21.88
N ILE A 499 15.55 29.67 -20.58
CA ILE A 499 15.75 31.03 -20.11
C ILE A 499 17.25 31.31 -20.15
N ASN A 500 17.67 32.33 -20.93
CA ASN A 500 18.99 32.91 -20.83
C ASN A 500 18.98 33.92 -19.67
N SER A 501 19.52 33.56 -18.52
CA SER A 501 19.48 34.41 -17.33
C SER A 501 20.27 35.69 -17.45
N SER A 502 21.33 35.72 -18.26
CA SER A 502 22.18 36.91 -18.49
C SER A 502 21.47 37.98 -19.30
N LEU A 503 20.59 37.59 -20.21
CA LEU A 503 19.84 38.51 -21.09
C LEU A 503 18.38 38.69 -20.62
N ASN A 504 17.89 37.86 -19.70
CA ASN A 504 16.48 37.73 -19.36
C ASN A 504 15.59 37.50 -20.60
N GLU A 505 15.99 36.56 -21.43
CA GLU A 505 15.40 36.29 -22.73
C GLU A 505 15.10 34.80 -22.87
N LEU A 506 14.02 34.46 -23.59
CA LEU A 506 13.70 33.09 -23.98
C LEU A 506 14.51 32.72 -25.22
N GLU A 507 15.21 31.61 -25.17
CA GLU A 507 15.85 31.01 -26.33
C GLU A 507 15.04 29.80 -26.80
N LEU A 508 14.72 29.75 -28.12
CA LEU A 508 14.01 28.62 -28.70
C LEU A 508 14.96 27.42 -28.85
N ILE A 509 14.66 26.32 -28.19
CA ILE A 509 15.48 25.10 -28.18
C ILE A 509 14.93 24.05 -29.14
N PHE A 510 13.60 23.87 -29.15
CA PHE A 510 12.97 22.87 -30.01
C PHE A 510 11.55 23.28 -30.37
N THR A 511 11.17 22.97 -31.63
CA THR A 511 9.80 23.13 -32.14
C THR A 511 9.29 21.76 -32.59
N CYS A 512 8.08 21.41 -32.23
CA CYS A 512 7.46 20.17 -32.65
C CYS A 512 7.19 20.11 -34.16
N GLN A 513 6.94 18.92 -34.67
CA GLN A 513 6.42 18.74 -36.01
C GLN A 513 4.95 19.19 -36.10
N THR A 514 4.50 19.50 -37.29
CA THR A 514 3.10 19.84 -37.59
C THR A 514 2.15 18.78 -36.96
N ASP A 515 1.08 19.24 -36.34
CA ASP A 515 0.03 18.42 -35.68
C ASP A 515 0.41 17.78 -34.34
N THR A 516 1.61 18.01 -33.80
CA THR A 516 1.98 17.53 -32.46
C THR A 516 1.75 18.64 -31.43
N VAL A 517 1.01 18.30 -30.37
CA VAL A 517 0.72 19.18 -29.22
C VAL A 517 1.41 18.64 -28.00
N PHE A 518 2.25 19.44 -27.35
CA PHE A 518 2.89 19.08 -26.08
C PHE A 518 1.92 19.30 -24.92
N ASN A 519 1.51 18.22 -24.28
CA ASN A 519 0.67 18.29 -23.11
C ASN A 519 1.49 18.33 -21.82
N SER A 520 2.70 17.74 -21.81
CA SER A 520 3.54 17.70 -20.63
C SER A 520 5.00 17.39 -20.98
N VAL A 521 5.93 18.07 -20.32
CA VAL A 521 7.37 17.83 -20.50
C VAL A 521 8.06 17.69 -19.13
N SER A 522 9.02 16.77 -19.03
CA SER A 522 9.81 16.56 -17.81
C SER A 522 11.26 16.20 -18.16
N GLN A 523 12.20 16.64 -17.34
CA GLN A 523 13.61 16.33 -17.51
C GLN A 523 14.03 15.18 -16.62
N ASP A 524 14.79 14.22 -17.18
CA ASP A 524 15.40 13.16 -16.39
C ASP A 524 16.80 13.55 -15.84
N GLU A 525 17.39 12.67 -15.02
CA GLU A 525 18.72 12.91 -14.44
C GLU A 525 19.86 12.97 -15.46
N ASN A 526 19.65 12.45 -16.69
CA ASN A 526 20.61 12.49 -17.79
C ASN A 526 20.46 13.76 -18.64
N GLY A 527 19.50 14.63 -18.32
CA GLY A 527 19.23 15.87 -19.05
C GLY A 527 18.36 15.68 -20.29
N LEU A 528 17.81 14.49 -20.53
CA LEU A 528 16.84 14.27 -21.59
C LEU A 528 15.49 14.92 -21.24
N LEU A 529 14.89 15.57 -22.21
CA LEU A 529 13.54 16.15 -22.08
C LEU A 529 12.53 15.16 -22.63
N TRP A 530 11.80 14.50 -21.72
CA TRP A 530 10.71 13.59 -22.04
C TRP A 530 9.44 14.38 -22.33
N ILE A 531 8.77 14.06 -23.42
CA ILE A 531 7.64 14.81 -23.96
C ILE A 531 6.43 13.87 -24.07
N GLY A 532 5.37 14.23 -23.37
CA GLY A 532 4.04 13.65 -23.53
C GLY A 532 3.20 14.51 -24.47
N SER A 533 2.65 13.90 -25.49
CA SER A 533 1.90 14.60 -26.54
C SER A 533 0.62 13.85 -26.91
N ASN A 534 -0.15 14.42 -27.82
CA ASN A 534 -1.28 13.77 -28.50
C ASN A 534 -0.87 12.60 -29.42
N HIS A 535 0.44 12.35 -29.58
CA HIS A 535 1.00 11.23 -30.35
C HIS A 535 1.78 10.25 -29.46
N GLY A 536 1.63 10.34 -28.14
CA GLY A 536 2.27 9.47 -27.17
C GLY A 536 3.57 10.02 -26.60
N LEU A 537 4.51 9.12 -26.26
CA LEU A 537 5.77 9.44 -25.58
C LEU A 537 6.91 9.64 -26.56
N SER A 538 7.65 10.72 -26.39
CA SER A 538 8.90 11.00 -27.10
C SER A 538 9.93 11.62 -26.17
N TYR A 539 11.17 11.80 -26.64
CA TYR A 539 12.17 12.56 -25.91
C TYR A 539 13.05 13.38 -26.86
N TYR A 540 13.54 14.49 -26.34
CA TYR A 540 14.50 15.38 -27.00
C TYR A 540 15.79 15.43 -26.18
N ASN A 541 16.92 15.31 -26.87
CA ASN A 541 18.25 15.48 -26.28
C ASN A 541 18.81 16.85 -26.63
N PRO A 542 18.89 17.80 -25.67
CA PRO A 542 19.40 19.13 -25.95
C PRO A 542 20.86 19.15 -26.42
N GLY A 543 21.70 18.22 -25.95
CA GLY A 543 23.12 18.13 -26.30
C GLY A 543 23.36 17.65 -27.72
N THR A 544 22.59 16.69 -28.22
CA THR A 544 22.70 16.14 -29.57
C THR A 544 21.71 16.75 -30.55
N LYS A 545 20.73 17.51 -30.06
CA LYS A 545 19.60 18.07 -30.81
C LYS A 545 18.76 17.01 -31.54
N GLN A 546 18.68 15.80 -30.99
CA GLN A 546 17.92 14.70 -31.57
C GLN A 546 16.58 14.54 -30.86
N TYR A 547 15.53 14.42 -31.66
CA TYR A 547 14.18 14.04 -31.22
C TYR A 547 13.92 12.57 -31.56
N THR A 548 13.35 11.83 -30.66
CA THR A 548 13.06 10.40 -30.83
C THR A 548 11.68 10.07 -30.29
N LEU A 549 10.85 9.45 -31.13
CA LEU A 549 9.55 8.91 -30.73
C LEU A 549 9.76 7.53 -30.07
N VAL A 550 9.12 7.28 -28.94
CA VAL A 550 9.13 5.95 -28.29
C VAL A 550 8.04 5.09 -28.93
N PRO A 551 8.41 3.96 -29.57
CA PRO A 551 7.42 3.07 -30.18
C PRO A 551 6.41 2.56 -29.14
N ASN A 552 5.13 2.79 -29.39
CA ASN A 552 4.06 2.41 -28.48
C ASN A 552 2.73 2.25 -29.20
N THR A 553 1.95 1.24 -28.82
CA THR A 553 0.58 1.00 -29.31
C THR A 553 -0.48 1.11 -28.20
N LEU A 554 -0.06 1.39 -26.96
CA LEU A 554 -0.93 1.36 -25.78
C LEU A 554 -1.42 2.75 -25.36
N ILE A 555 -0.68 3.81 -25.70
CA ILE A 555 -0.92 5.16 -25.22
C ILE A 555 -0.93 6.10 -26.43
N ASN A 556 -2.07 6.68 -26.72
CA ASN A 556 -2.22 7.62 -27.84
C ASN A 556 -2.08 9.07 -27.38
N GLU A 557 -2.54 9.39 -26.18
CA GLU A 557 -2.51 10.75 -25.64
C GLU A 557 -2.02 10.73 -24.18
N ILE A 558 -1.07 11.62 -23.89
CA ILE A 558 -0.49 11.78 -22.56
C ILE A 558 -0.89 13.16 -22.05
N SER A 559 -1.54 13.22 -20.88
CA SER A 559 -1.96 14.47 -20.23
C SER A 559 -0.96 14.98 -19.21
N SER A 560 -0.25 14.09 -18.55
CA SER A 560 0.73 14.45 -17.49
C SER A 560 1.92 13.50 -17.50
N LEU A 561 3.12 14.03 -17.23
CA LEU A 561 4.34 13.25 -17.28
C LEU A 561 5.35 13.77 -16.25
N ILE A 562 6.02 12.87 -15.52
CA ILE A 562 7.08 13.21 -14.57
C ILE A 562 8.13 12.11 -14.52
N CYS A 563 9.42 12.49 -14.59
CA CYS A 563 10.55 11.58 -14.42
C CYS A 563 10.90 11.43 -12.95
N ASP A 564 11.15 10.21 -12.48
CA ASP A 564 11.70 9.95 -11.15
C ASP A 564 13.23 9.75 -11.17
N ARG A 565 13.82 9.50 -9.98
CA ARG A 565 15.26 9.25 -9.84
C ARG A 565 15.68 7.80 -10.05
N GLN A 566 14.73 6.90 -10.31
CA GLN A 566 14.95 5.47 -10.55
C GLN A 566 14.99 5.11 -12.04
N GLY A 567 14.90 6.10 -12.92
CA GLY A 567 14.90 5.89 -14.37
C GLY A 567 13.54 5.48 -14.92
N ARG A 568 12.45 5.92 -14.27
CA ARG A 568 11.08 5.72 -14.73
C ARG A 568 10.49 7.06 -15.18
N VAL A 569 9.69 6.99 -16.24
CA VAL A 569 8.82 8.09 -16.68
C VAL A 569 7.40 7.72 -16.32
N TRP A 570 6.83 8.41 -15.34
CA TRP A 570 5.44 8.26 -14.94
C TRP A 570 4.54 9.01 -15.90
N ILE A 571 3.51 8.36 -16.40
CA ILE A 571 2.67 8.83 -17.48
C ILE A 571 1.21 8.73 -17.06
N GLY A 572 0.58 9.89 -16.89
CA GLY A 572 -0.85 10.04 -16.69
C GLY A 572 -1.56 10.30 -18.01
N THR A 573 -2.67 9.61 -18.20
CA THR A 573 -3.64 9.83 -19.28
C THR A 573 -4.96 10.31 -18.69
N GLU A 574 -6.02 10.44 -19.50
CA GLU A 574 -7.37 10.75 -19.01
C GLU A 574 -7.94 9.70 -18.03
N GLU A 575 -7.47 8.44 -18.09
CA GLU A 575 -8.06 7.37 -17.28
C GLU A 575 -7.03 6.49 -16.56
N LYS A 576 -5.78 6.44 -17.04
CA LYS A 576 -4.81 5.41 -16.67
C LYS A 576 -3.48 6.00 -16.23
N LEU A 577 -2.78 5.23 -15.41
CA LEU A 577 -1.39 5.48 -15.03
C LEU A 577 -0.48 4.42 -15.63
N PHE A 578 0.59 4.87 -16.27
CA PHE A 578 1.66 4.02 -16.77
C PHE A 578 3.01 4.46 -16.19
N ALA A 579 3.96 3.53 -16.12
CA ALA A 579 5.37 3.84 -16.03
C ALA A 579 6.10 3.32 -17.27
N TYR A 580 6.97 4.12 -17.84
CA TYR A 580 7.93 3.68 -18.83
C TYR A 580 9.29 3.50 -18.17
N LEU A 581 9.79 2.27 -18.17
CA LEU A 581 11.10 1.91 -17.67
C LEU A 581 12.13 2.21 -18.75
N ILE A 582 12.96 3.24 -18.55
CA ILE A 582 13.88 3.76 -19.59
C ILE A 582 14.89 2.70 -20.01
N LYS A 583 15.43 1.95 -19.04
CA LYS A 583 16.47 0.94 -19.27
C LYS A 583 15.93 -0.31 -20.00
N GLU A 584 14.79 -0.80 -19.57
CA GLU A 584 14.11 -1.98 -20.09
C GLU A 584 13.31 -1.68 -21.38
N LYS A 585 13.05 -0.40 -21.65
CA LYS A 585 12.19 0.08 -22.75
C LYS A 585 10.79 -0.54 -22.72
N LYS A 586 10.22 -0.64 -21.52
CA LYS A 586 8.96 -1.34 -21.25
C LYS A 586 7.94 -0.41 -20.58
N PHE A 587 6.67 -0.50 -21.00
CA PHE A 587 5.55 0.13 -20.33
C PHE A 587 4.91 -0.82 -19.32
N ILE A 588 4.58 -0.28 -18.16
CA ILE A 588 3.82 -0.98 -17.10
C ILE A 588 2.56 -0.19 -16.83
N LEU A 589 1.41 -0.86 -16.80
CA LEU A 589 0.11 -0.28 -16.44
C LEU A 589 -0.16 -0.53 -14.96
N PHE A 590 -0.60 0.50 -14.25
CA PHE A 590 -1.02 0.44 -12.85
C PHE A 590 -2.51 0.74 -12.71
N GLY A 591 -3.15 0.08 -11.73
CA GLY A 591 -4.58 0.20 -11.50
C GLY A 591 -4.98 0.09 -10.02
N GLU A 592 -6.25 -0.18 -9.78
CA GLU A 592 -6.82 -0.24 -8.43
C GLU A 592 -6.10 -1.24 -7.50
N PRO A 593 -5.66 -2.44 -7.95
CA PRO A 593 -4.90 -3.36 -7.11
C PRO A 593 -3.54 -2.83 -6.65
N ASP A 594 -3.03 -1.77 -7.29
CA ASP A 594 -1.77 -1.12 -6.95
C ASP A 594 -1.96 0.12 -6.08
N GLY A 595 -3.21 0.45 -5.71
CA GLY A 595 -3.57 1.64 -4.96
C GLY A 595 -3.87 2.88 -5.82
N VAL A 596 -4.00 2.70 -7.15
CA VAL A 596 -4.28 3.76 -8.12
C VAL A 596 -5.75 3.82 -8.44
N VAL A 597 -6.40 4.94 -8.16
CA VAL A 597 -7.78 5.21 -8.57
C VAL A 597 -7.78 5.78 -9.99
N GLN A 598 -8.80 5.39 -10.77
CA GLN A 598 -9.04 6.00 -12.08
C GLN A 598 -9.10 7.53 -11.95
N ASN A 599 -8.27 8.22 -12.69
CA ASN A 599 -8.08 9.66 -12.57
C ASN A 599 -7.67 10.25 -13.93
N GLU A 600 -8.18 11.41 -14.26
CA GLU A 600 -7.65 12.28 -15.29
C GLU A 600 -6.53 13.11 -14.70
N TYR A 601 -5.29 12.78 -15.06
CA TYR A 601 -4.11 13.45 -14.54
C TYR A 601 -3.89 14.79 -15.21
N LEU A 602 -3.65 15.83 -14.41
CA LEU A 602 -3.42 17.18 -14.91
C LEU A 602 -1.92 17.47 -15.01
N GLU A 603 -1.55 18.33 -15.94
CA GLU A 603 -0.15 18.64 -16.23
C GLU A 603 0.55 19.33 -15.07
N LYS A 604 -0.07 20.36 -14.47
CA LYS A 604 0.57 21.22 -13.47
C LYS A 604 0.81 20.57 -12.12
N PRO A 605 -0.17 19.86 -11.53
CA PRO A 605 -0.04 19.36 -10.17
C PRO A 605 0.81 18.10 -10.12
N ARG A 606 2.11 18.23 -10.36
CA ARG A 606 3.10 17.15 -10.27
C ARG A 606 4.30 17.60 -9.45
N LEU A 607 4.86 16.68 -8.68
CA LEU A 607 6.00 16.96 -7.81
C LEU A 607 6.88 15.71 -7.67
N LEU A 608 8.18 15.86 -7.96
CA LEU A 608 9.21 14.96 -7.47
C LEU A 608 9.74 15.54 -6.16
N SER A 609 9.42 14.88 -5.05
CA SER A 609 9.80 15.35 -3.74
C SER A 609 11.31 15.25 -3.48
N SER A 610 11.78 15.97 -2.48
CA SER A 610 13.18 15.89 -2.00
C SER A 610 13.58 14.47 -1.58
N SER A 611 12.62 13.68 -1.04
CA SER A 611 12.80 12.27 -0.70
C SER A 611 12.89 11.35 -1.91
N GLY A 612 12.42 11.77 -3.08
CA GLY A 612 12.35 10.96 -4.30
C GLY A 612 10.97 10.34 -4.56
N ASP A 613 9.99 10.60 -3.71
CA ASP A 613 8.60 10.20 -3.97
C ASP A 613 7.97 11.10 -5.05
N VAL A 614 7.09 10.52 -5.85
CA VAL A 614 6.37 11.24 -6.90
C VAL A 614 4.93 11.49 -6.47
N TYR A 615 4.46 12.70 -6.73
CA TYR A 615 3.06 13.09 -6.53
C TYR A 615 2.48 13.58 -7.85
N MET A 616 1.30 13.09 -8.20
CA MET A 616 0.55 13.51 -9.39
C MET A 616 -0.90 13.81 -9.02
N GLY A 617 -1.33 15.02 -9.31
CA GLY A 617 -2.72 15.44 -9.08
C GLY A 617 -3.57 15.29 -10.33
N GLY A 618 -4.86 15.14 -10.12
CA GLY A 618 -5.86 15.06 -11.18
C GLY A 618 -7.22 15.54 -10.71
N VAL A 619 -8.25 15.24 -11.48
CA VAL A 619 -9.64 15.62 -11.15
C VAL A 619 -10.25 14.73 -10.06
N ASN A 620 -9.64 13.60 -9.76
CA ASN A 620 -10.15 12.60 -8.82
C ASN A 620 -9.15 12.23 -7.71
N GLY A 621 -8.29 13.17 -7.31
CA GLY A 621 -7.41 13.02 -6.17
C GLY A 621 -5.92 13.21 -6.46
N LEU A 622 -5.14 13.03 -5.40
CA LEU A 622 -3.68 13.09 -5.36
C LEU A 622 -3.12 11.67 -5.32
N LEU A 623 -2.40 11.28 -6.34
CA LEU A 623 -1.60 10.05 -6.35
C LEU A 623 -0.25 10.32 -5.69
N HIS A 624 0.12 9.49 -4.72
CA HIS A 624 1.46 9.38 -4.13
C HIS A 624 2.09 8.07 -4.56
N ILE A 625 3.28 8.13 -5.13
CA ILE A 625 4.10 7.00 -5.56
C ILE A 625 5.36 6.98 -4.72
N ASN A 626 5.54 5.91 -3.95
CA ASN A 626 6.72 5.74 -3.10
C ASN A 626 7.95 5.44 -3.96
N ARG A 627 9.08 6.07 -3.65
CA ARG A 627 10.37 5.84 -4.33
C ARG A 627 10.84 4.37 -4.29
N HIS A 628 10.45 3.60 -3.27
CA HIS A 628 10.86 2.20 -3.12
C HIS A 628 9.95 1.21 -3.85
N LEU A 629 9.03 1.71 -4.68
CA LEU A 629 8.21 0.83 -5.53
C LEU A 629 9.12 -0.03 -6.42
N PRO A 630 9.02 -1.37 -6.38
CA PRO A 630 9.79 -2.25 -7.26
C PRO A 630 9.41 -2.04 -8.73
N ASP A 631 10.37 -2.22 -9.63
CA ASP A 631 10.15 -2.04 -11.09
C ASP A 631 9.27 -3.11 -11.71
N GLU A 632 9.17 -4.28 -11.07
CA GLU A 632 8.28 -5.35 -11.50
C GLU A 632 7.41 -5.83 -10.34
N PRO A 633 6.15 -6.23 -10.59
CA PRO A 633 5.36 -6.93 -9.58
C PRO A 633 6.12 -8.19 -9.16
N ALA A 634 6.18 -8.44 -7.85
CA ALA A 634 6.97 -9.51 -7.23
C ALA A 634 6.67 -10.90 -7.81
N LEU A 635 5.47 -11.11 -8.35
CA LEU A 635 5.04 -12.35 -9.00
C LEU A 635 4.11 -12.05 -10.16
N LEU A 636 4.36 -12.66 -11.31
CA LEU A 636 3.40 -12.66 -12.42
C LEU A 636 2.20 -13.54 -12.03
N PRO A 637 0.95 -13.07 -12.25
CA PRO A 637 -0.22 -13.90 -11.98
C PRO A 637 -0.20 -15.12 -12.91
N THR A 638 -0.36 -16.30 -12.33
CA THR A 638 -0.56 -17.55 -13.09
C THR A 638 -2.03 -17.65 -13.48
N LEU A 639 -2.28 -17.78 -14.79
CA LEU A 639 -3.63 -18.06 -15.27
C LEU A 639 -3.91 -19.56 -15.03
N GLN A 640 -4.99 -19.84 -14.33
CA GLN A 640 -5.52 -21.19 -14.16
C GLN A 640 -6.94 -21.28 -14.72
N LEU A 641 -7.23 -22.39 -15.38
CA LEU A 641 -8.57 -22.70 -15.83
C LEU A 641 -9.38 -23.20 -14.62
N ALA A 642 -10.21 -22.33 -14.07
CA ALA A 642 -11.01 -22.66 -12.88
C ALA A 642 -12.23 -23.52 -13.22
N ASP A 643 -12.84 -23.31 -14.40
CA ASP A 643 -14.08 -23.99 -14.80
C ASP A 643 -14.33 -23.92 -16.32
N ILE A 644 -14.99 -24.93 -16.86
CA ILE A 644 -15.57 -24.90 -18.20
C ILE A 644 -17.07 -25.13 -18.08
N LEU A 645 -17.86 -24.20 -18.61
CA LEU A 645 -19.31 -24.27 -18.62
C LEU A 645 -19.81 -24.58 -20.05
N VAL A 646 -20.59 -25.63 -20.20
CA VAL A 646 -21.29 -25.94 -21.46
C VAL A 646 -22.79 -25.98 -21.19
N GLY A 647 -23.55 -25.08 -21.83
CA GLY A 647 -24.97 -24.94 -21.58
C GLY A 647 -25.35 -24.53 -20.16
N GLY A 648 -24.43 -23.88 -19.42
CA GLY A 648 -24.59 -23.52 -18.01
C GLY A 648 -24.20 -24.61 -17.01
N GLU A 649 -23.82 -25.79 -17.47
CA GLU A 649 -23.31 -26.89 -16.63
C GLU A 649 -21.78 -26.96 -16.69
N ARG A 650 -21.16 -27.24 -15.53
CA ARG A 650 -19.70 -27.38 -15.41
C ARG A 650 -19.24 -28.73 -15.96
N VAL A 651 -18.29 -28.74 -16.89
CA VAL A 651 -17.81 -29.94 -17.56
C VAL A 651 -16.31 -30.17 -17.46
N TYR A 652 -15.60 -29.31 -16.74
CA TYR A 652 -14.13 -29.38 -16.60
C TYR A 652 -13.66 -30.76 -16.12
N ASP A 653 -14.32 -31.31 -15.11
CA ASP A 653 -13.95 -32.61 -14.53
C ASP A 653 -14.26 -33.82 -15.45
N ARG A 654 -15.15 -33.65 -16.43
CA ARG A 654 -15.46 -34.70 -17.41
C ARG A 654 -14.43 -34.77 -18.54
N ILE A 655 -13.87 -33.59 -18.92
CA ILE A 655 -12.88 -33.52 -20.03
C ILE A 655 -11.51 -34.01 -19.59
N SER A 656 -11.11 -33.78 -18.34
CA SER A 656 -9.81 -34.24 -17.82
C SER A 656 -9.70 -35.75 -17.63
N ASN A 657 -10.83 -36.46 -17.51
CA ASN A 657 -10.88 -37.92 -17.31
C ASN A 657 -10.91 -38.72 -18.61
N ASP A 658 -11.20 -38.11 -19.78
CA ASP A 658 -11.29 -38.82 -21.08
C ASP A 658 -9.96 -38.84 -21.87
N HIS A 659 -8.89 -38.24 -21.33
CA HIS A 659 -7.56 -38.18 -21.94
C HIS A 659 -6.44 -38.81 -21.09
N GLN A 660 -6.77 -39.72 -20.13
CA GLN A 660 -5.79 -40.61 -19.48
C GLN A 660 -5.84 -42.03 -20.05
#